data_0da4cf8ac3f58471bfa3e668aac48893
#
_entry.id   0da4cf8ac3f58471bfa3e668aac48893
#
_cell.length_a   1.000
_cell.length_b   1.000
_cell.length_c   1.000
_cell.angle_alpha   90.00
_cell.angle_beta   90.00
_cell.angle_gamma   90.00
#
_symmetry.space_group_name_H-M   'P 1'
#
loop_
_entity.id
_entity.type
_entity.pdbx_description
1 polymer ?
#
loop_
_entity_poly.entity_id
_entity_poly.type
_entity_poly.pdbx_seq_one_letter_code
_entity_poly.pdbx_strand_id
1 'polypeptide(L)'
;MSARHVWIVVVLGLAVGPAQAAEDLFPFVVAYDAPANATNVSDWLPKPAGAQGFLRVEKGRLVNDTGPVRVWGTNLCFEACFPPREQAERVARRLARLGINCVRMHHMDSRSIWGDSPNKLTIDPKKLDRLDYLIYQLKQNGIYTNLNLHVSRWFDEAEGFPHRQSRPNYDKGLDNFEPRMIELQKKYARDLLTHVNPYTRTPYTQEPAIAFVEISNEDALFAVWGWGQLDDLPDPYATTFRKQWNAWLRKKYGSTEKLRQAWNVGAAPLGEELLRNGDFSSPLGREWSVERDPQTVCHVSIETAPPGEPGALPAKAPGTKGTKRKVTSPGAGAPGSAAAPRRFLRIVVQRQGQVAWRPQLVQAGFALKKDSPYTLTFQMRADQARRAAVSCMMAHEPWERLGLSADVKLTSQWRPFRFTFVAERDDPNARISFTSLSPGTYELASVSLRPGGIAGLEPGQALEDDSVPVLRRSQMHLTRQARHDFIDFLWDTERDYWHGMYRFLKEELGVKALVAGTQLSYSPAHIQAGLDYIDAHSYWHHPAFPGRRWDPQNWYVHNAALVNSPGGTLSRLAATRVAGMAYTVSEYNHPAPIQYAAEGFPMIAAFGAFQHWDGIYSFAYNHNTNFEPRRIEGFFDIKADPAKLVHMPACAAMFLRGDVAPARQLVRAAISRDAERAKLHETTSAWNIHAGQFGVDPLVALLHGLAIDLKPDASAKPPHIEKTGAVFLSDTGQIRWDVSQPGGGYFTVNTPRTKLFTGFVRGRTFPLGEVMLQIGKTRLDWATVSLVALDAKGFDAPGRVVVAATGLVQNAGAKLEPLGGDRVTLRNRWGHEPVLCEGVPARIILPVPPARVRFYPLDESGNRRPAAPVEAAGDRAVLELGPQFKTLWYEAEILR
;
A
#
# COMPACT_ATOMS: atom_id res chain seq x y z
N MET A 1 -59.81 46.32 -16.01
CA MET A 1 -60.53 45.06 -15.76
C MET A 1 -60.00 44.01 -16.75
N SER A 2 -59.09 43.17 -16.33
CA SER A 2 -58.69 41.97 -17.10
C SER A 2 -58.26 40.89 -16.11
N ALA A 3 -59.03 39.81 -16.09
CA ALA A 3 -58.82 38.66 -15.28
C ALA A 3 -57.64 37.82 -15.81
N ARG A 4 -56.67 37.56 -14.98
CA ARG A 4 -55.58 36.60 -15.24
C ARG A 4 -56.02 35.23 -14.72
N HIS A 5 -56.15 34.27 -15.61
CA HIS A 5 -56.31 32.86 -15.26
C HIS A 5 -54.95 32.24 -14.90
N VAL A 6 -54.85 31.71 -13.66
CA VAL A 6 -53.72 30.90 -13.19
C VAL A 6 -54.03 29.44 -13.50
N TRP A 7 -53.22 28.79 -14.33
CA TRP A 7 -53.26 27.35 -14.55
C TRP A 7 -52.37 26.67 -13.51
N ILE A 8 -52.97 25.87 -12.61
CA ILE A 8 -52.26 24.99 -11.72
C ILE A 8 -51.99 23.69 -12.49
N VAL A 9 -50.71 23.41 -12.80
CA VAL A 9 -50.28 22.12 -13.32
C VAL A 9 -49.99 21.22 -12.11
N VAL A 10 -50.86 20.24 -11.89
CA VAL A 10 -50.63 19.17 -10.91
C VAL A 10 -49.69 18.15 -11.58
N VAL A 11 -48.41 18.14 -11.18
CA VAL A 11 -47.46 17.09 -11.52
C VAL A 11 -47.68 15.94 -10.54
N LEU A 12 -48.31 14.87 -10.99
CA LEU A 12 -48.34 13.59 -10.29
C LEU A 12 -46.96 12.97 -10.39
N GLY A 13 -46.15 13.17 -9.35
CA GLY A 13 -44.90 12.42 -9.16
C GLY A 13 -45.22 10.98 -8.74
N LEU A 14 -45.08 10.05 -9.64
CA LEU A 14 -45.03 8.64 -9.28
C LEU A 14 -43.74 8.41 -8.51
N ALA A 15 -43.83 8.31 -7.18
CA ALA A 15 -42.79 7.83 -6.32
C ALA A 15 -42.62 6.33 -6.55
N VAL A 16 -41.61 5.95 -7.32
CA VAL A 16 -41.17 4.56 -7.41
C VAL A 16 -40.47 4.24 -6.07
N GLY A 17 -41.12 3.41 -5.27
CA GLY A 17 -40.65 3.03 -3.94
C GLY A 17 -39.36 2.18 -3.99
N PRO A 18 -38.58 2.15 -2.91
CA PRO A 18 -37.29 1.43 -2.85
C PRO A 18 -37.39 -0.10 -2.92
N ALA A 19 -38.60 -0.68 -3.00
CA ALA A 19 -38.80 -2.14 -3.07
C ALA A 19 -38.55 -2.73 -4.48
N GLN A 20 -38.73 -2.00 -5.54
CA GLN A 20 -38.64 -2.50 -6.91
C GLN A 20 -37.16 -2.64 -7.39
N ALA A 21 -36.22 -2.00 -6.67
CA ALA A 21 -34.80 -2.06 -7.00
C ALA A 21 -34.10 -3.37 -6.58
N ALA A 22 -34.71 -4.19 -5.70
CA ALA A 22 -34.12 -5.46 -5.24
C ALA A 22 -34.49 -6.66 -6.15
N GLU A 23 -35.55 -6.55 -6.95
CA GLU A 23 -36.04 -7.68 -7.76
C GLU A 23 -35.22 -7.98 -9.03
N ASP A 24 -34.33 -7.07 -9.46
CA ASP A 24 -33.53 -7.25 -10.68
C ASP A 24 -32.15 -7.90 -10.46
N LEU A 25 -31.73 -8.11 -9.22
CA LEU A 25 -30.50 -8.84 -8.90
C LEU A 25 -30.79 -10.33 -8.75
N PHE A 26 -29.89 -11.19 -9.23
CA PHE A 26 -30.02 -12.63 -9.10
C PHE A 26 -28.85 -13.25 -8.32
N PRO A 27 -29.07 -14.37 -7.63
CA PRO A 27 -28.00 -15.12 -7.00
C PRO A 27 -27.00 -15.68 -8.02
N PHE A 28 -25.70 -15.45 -7.80
CA PHE A 28 -24.66 -16.08 -8.59
C PHE A 28 -23.40 -16.24 -7.75
N VAL A 29 -22.98 -17.47 -7.52
CA VAL A 29 -21.74 -17.82 -6.84
C VAL A 29 -20.99 -18.84 -7.69
N VAL A 30 -19.80 -18.50 -8.17
CA VAL A 30 -19.00 -19.41 -8.99
C VAL A 30 -18.78 -20.72 -8.26
N ALA A 31 -19.30 -21.82 -8.80
CA ALA A 31 -19.24 -23.14 -8.18
C ALA A 31 -17.79 -23.55 -7.89
N TYR A 32 -17.59 -24.11 -6.71
CA TYR A 32 -16.24 -24.47 -6.24
C TYR A 32 -15.63 -25.57 -7.12
N ASP A 33 -16.33 -26.69 -7.25
CA ASP A 33 -16.01 -27.76 -8.18
C ASP A 33 -16.80 -27.60 -9.48
N ALA A 34 -16.17 -27.83 -10.60
CA ALA A 34 -16.85 -27.80 -11.90
C ALA A 34 -16.10 -28.65 -12.91
N PRO A 35 -16.82 -29.24 -13.88
CA PRO A 35 -16.23 -30.02 -14.94
C PRO A 35 -15.35 -29.19 -15.88
N ALA A 36 -14.66 -29.85 -16.79
CA ALA A 36 -13.98 -29.18 -17.90
C ALA A 36 -15.03 -28.55 -18.84
N ASN A 37 -14.96 -27.22 -19.00
CA ASN A 37 -15.87 -26.46 -19.86
C ASN A 37 -15.19 -25.14 -20.32
N ALA A 38 -15.93 -24.24 -20.96
CA ALA A 38 -15.40 -22.99 -21.49
C ALA A 38 -14.80 -22.04 -20.43
N THR A 39 -15.17 -22.16 -19.15
CA THR A 39 -14.64 -21.34 -18.06
C THR A 39 -13.40 -21.93 -17.41
N ASN A 40 -12.97 -23.13 -17.81
CA ASN A 40 -11.82 -23.84 -17.28
C ASN A 40 -10.62 -23.67 -18.21
N VAL A 41 -9.58 -22.99 -17.71
CA VAL A 41 -8.34 -22.73 -18.45
C VAL A 41 -7.13 -23.49 -17.89
N SER A 42 -7.37 -24.53 -17.07
CA SER A 42 -6.30 -25.35 -16.47
C SER A 42 -5.38 -26.03 -17.46
N ASP A 43 -5.84 -26.24 -18.71
CA ASP A 43 -5.02 -26.85 -19.77
C ASP A 43 -3.97 -25.88 -20.35
N TRP A 44 -4.06 -24.60 -20.00
CA TRP A 44 -3.01 -23.63 -20.34
C TRP A 44 -1.80 -23.75 -19.40
N LEU A 45 -1.93 -24.45 -18.29
CA LEU A 45 -0.87 -24.61 -17.30
C LEU A 45 -0.06 -25.89 -17.60
N PRO A 46 1.26 -25.78 -17.85
CA PRO A 46 2.14 -26.95 -17.97
C PRO A 46 2.13 -27.76 -16.65
N LYS A 47 1.95 -29.06 -16.74
CA LYS A 47 1.85 -29.98 -15.62
C LYS A 47 2.89 -31.10 -15.70
N PRO A 48 3.54 -31.45 -14.55
CA PRO A 48 3.52 -30.74 -13.26
C PRO A 48 4.34 -29.44 -13.29
N ALA A 49 4.09 -28.51 -12.35
CA ALA A 49 4.94 -27.35 -12.18
C ALA A 49 6.39 -27.76 -11.91
N GLY A 50 7.36 -27.03 -12.50
CA GLY A 50 8.77 -27.37 -12.38
C GLY A 50 9.26 -28.50 -13.31
N ALA A 51 8.38 -29.12 -14.12
CA ALA A 51 8.82 -30.14 -15.11
C ALA A 51 9.77 -29.59 -16.18
N GLN A 52 9.74 -28.27 -16.41
CA GLN A 52 10.64 -27.56 -17.33
C GLN A 52 11.83 -26.91 -16.60
N GLY A 53 12.29 -27.51 -15.50
CA GLY A 53 13.40 -27.00 -14.70
C GLY A 53 13.04 -25.86 -13.73
N PHE A 54 14.07 -25.32 -13.10
CA PHE A 54 13.92 -24.18 -12.18
C PHE A 54 13.64 -22.89 -12.94
N LEU A 55 12.84 -22.00 -12.32
CA LEU A 55 12.78 -20.62 -12.77
C LEU A 55 14.10 -19.91 -12.50
N ARG A 56 14.55 -19.14 -13.47
CA ARG A 56 15.74 -18.30 -13.39
C ARG A 56 15.49 -16.95 -14.05
N VAL A 57 16.37 -16.01 -13.83
CA VAL A 57 16.29 -14.68 -14.44
C VAL A 57 17.32 -14.59 -15.56
N GLU A 58 16.85 -14.38 -16.80
CA GLU A 58 17.69 -14.12 -17.96
C GLU A 58 17.27 -12.81 -18.62
N LYS A 59 18.21 -11.91 -18.84
CA LYS A 59 17.96 -10.57 -19.42
C LYS A 59 16.81 -9.82 -18.73
N GLY A 60 16.71 -9.98 -17.41
CA GLY A 60 15.69 -9.36 -16.60
C GLY A 60 14.28 -9.94 -16.75
N ARG A 61 14.17 -11.21 -17.18
CA ARG A 61 12.90 -11.93 -17.35
C ARG A 61 12.93 -13.26 -16.66
N LEU A 62 11.77 -13.69 -16.15
CA LEU A 62 11.60 -15.07 -15.71
C LEU A 62 11.61 -16.02 -16.91
N VAL A 63 12.43 -17.05 -16.82
CA VAL A 63 12.52 -18.12 -17.82
C VAL A 63 12.63 -19.50 -17.13
N ASN A 64 12.24 -20.55 -17.84
CA ASN A 64 12.60 -21.94 -17.57
C ASN A 64 13.34 -22.53 -18.79
N ASP A 65 13.48 -23.85 -18.83
CA ASP A 65 14.21 -24.50 -19.95
C ASP A 65 13.47 -24.45 -21.29
N THR A 66 12.18 -24.09 -21.30
CA THR A 66 11.39 -23.95 -22.53
C THR A 66 11.21 -22.51 -22.98
N GLY A 67 11.62 -21.53 -22.18
CA GLY A 67 11.53 -20.11 -22.54
C GLY A 67 10.93 -19.22 -21.46
N PRO A 68 10.42 -18.04 -21.87
CA PRO A 68 9.85 -17.05 -20.94
C PRO A 68 8.63 -17.56 -20.19
N VAL A 69 8.57 -17.27 -18.89
CA VAL A 69 7.46 -17.62 -17.99
C VAL A 69 6.82 -16.37 -17.45
N ARG A 70 5.50 -16.35 -17.33
CA ARG A 70 4.74 -15.36 -16.58
C ARG A 70 3.97 -16.03 -15.44
N VAL A 71 3.76 -15.31 -14.36
CA VAL A 71 3.08 -15.78 -13.16
C VAL A 71 1.79 -15.00 -12.93
N TRP A 72 0.65 -15.67 -13.08
CA TRP A 72 -0.65 -15.19 -12.66
C TRP A 72 -1.03 -15.90 -11.36
N GLY A 73 -0.79 -15.24 -10.24
CA GLY A 73 -0.78 -15.87 -8.93
C GLY A 73 -1.90 -15.39 -8.02
N THR A 74 -1.92 -15.99 -6.83
CA THR A 74 -2.78 -15.58 -5.71
C THR A 74 -2.09 -15.86 -4.38
N ASN A 75 -2.63 -15.30 -3.30
CA ASN A 75 -2.17 -15.53 -1.94
C ASN A 75 -3.11 -16.49 -1.20
N LEU A 76 -2.55 -17.44 -0.46
CA LEU A 76 -3.19 -18.13 0.66
C LEU A 76 -2.55 -17.62 1.94
N CYS A 77 -3.37 -17.23 2.92
CA CYS A 77 -2.89 -16.55 4.12
C CYS A 77 -3.27 -17.32 5.39
N PHE A 78 -2.40 -17.27 6.41
CA PHE A 78 -2.65 -17.87 7.73
C PHE A 78 -3.01 -19.36 7.62
N GLU A 79 -4.13 -19.75 8.24
CA GLU A 79 -4.62 -21.14 8.25
C GLU A 79 -4.98 -21.69 6.86
N ALA A 80 -5.25 -20.83 5.89
CA ALA A 80 -5.50 -21.28 4.51
C ALA A 80 -4.28 -21.93 3.85
N CYS A 81 -3.06 -21.72 4.38
CA CYS A 81 -1.85 -22.42 3.94
C CYS A 81 -1.79 -23.89 4.37
N PHE A 82 -2.65 -24.32 5.28
CA PHE A 82 -2.61 -25.65 5.92
C PHE A 82 -3.96 -26.38 5.83
N PRO A 83 -4.57 -26.50 4.64
CA PRO A 83 -5.88 -27.16 4.50
C PRO A 83 -5.80 -28.67 4.80
N PRO A 84 -6.91 -29.32 5.18
CA PRO A 84 -7.00 -30.78 5.14
C PRO A 84 -6.72 -31.33 3.74
N ARG A 85 -6.31 -32.59 3.62
CA ARG A 85 -5.88 -33.21 2.34
C ARG A 85 -6.94 -33.10 1.24
N GLU A 86 -8.17 -33.45 1.51
CA GLU A 86 -9.27 -33.33 0.56
C GLU A 86 -9.44 -31.89 0.05
N GLN A 87 -9.36 -30.94 0.97
CA GLN A 87 -9.46 -29.52 0.61
C GLN A 87 -8.24 -29.05 -0.19
N ALA A 88 -7.03 -29.55 0.08
CA ALA A 88 -5.83 -29.25 -0.68
C ALA A 88 -5.96 -29.69 -2.15
N GLU A 89 -6.52 -30.88 -2.40
CA GLU A 89 -6.79 -31.36 -3.77
C GLU A 89 -7.81 -30.48 -4.49
N ARG A 90 -8.89 -30.12 -3.80
CA ARG A 90 -9.97 -29.33 -4.39
C ARG A 90 -9.51 -27.89 -4.68
N VAL A 91 -8.78 -27.26 -3.74
CA VAL A 91 -8.29 -25.89 -3.96
C VAL A 91 -7.26 -25.84 -5.09
N ALA A 92 -6.37 -26.82 -5.23
CA ALA A 92 -5.40 -26.87 -6.32
C ALA A 92 -6.11 -26.97 -7.69
N ARG A 93 -7.10 -27.86 -7.83
CA ARG A 93 -7.93 -27.94 -9.05
C ARG A 93 -8.70 -26.64 -9.32
N ARG A 94 -9.26 -26.05 -8.27
CA ARG A 94 -9.99 -24.78 -8.37
C ARG A 94 -9.12 -23.64 -8.88
N LEU A 95 -7.92 -23.48 -8.32
CA LEU A 95 -6.98 -22.44 -8.72
C LEU A 95 -6.48 -22.65 -10.15
N ALA A 96 -6.15 -23.89 -10.54
CA ALA A 96 -5.77 -24.21 -11.91
C ALA A 96 -6.88 -23.86 -12.92
N ARG A 97 -8.15 -24.18 -12.59
CA ARG A 97 -9.32 -23.82 -13.41
C ARG A 97 -9.40 -22.32 -13.69
N LEU A 98 -9.03 -21.49 -12.72
CA LEU A 98 -9.02 -20.02 -12.83
C LEU A 98 -7.77 -19.48 -13.56
N GLY A 99 -6.86 -20.36 -14.01
CA GLY A 99 -5.61 -19.97 -14.65
C GLY A 99 -4.54 -19.49 -13.68
N ILE A 100 -4.69 -19.74 -12.38
CA ILE A 100 -3.67 -19.42 -11.38
C ILE A 100 -2.55 -20.45 -11.50
N ASN A 101 -1.32 -19.97 -11.74
CA ASN A 101 -0.14 -20.83 -11.89
C ASN A 101 0.93 -20.61 -10.79
N CYS A 102 0.63 -19.81 -9.76
CA CYS A 102 1.49 -19.69 -8.58
C CYS A 102 0.66 -19.32 -7.35
N VAL A 103 1.01 -19.90 -6.21
CA VAL A 103 0.42 -19.55 -4.90
C VAL A 103 1.50 -19.04 -3.97
N ARG A 104 1.30 -17.85 -3.43
CA ARG A 104 2.14 -17.26 -2.38
C ARG A 104 1.59 -17.67 -1.03
N MET A 105 2.41 -18.40 -0.25
CA MET A 105 2.09 -18.82 1.12
C MET A 105 2.44 -17.68 2.07
N HIS A 106 1.42 -17.02 2.59
CA HIS A 106 1.55 -15.75 3.30
C HIS A 106 1.06 -15.85 4.74
N HIS A 107 1.68 -15.11 5.68
CA HIS A 107 1.38 -15.15 7.12
C HIS A 107 1.52 -16.54 7.78
N MET A 108 2.29 -17.46 7.21
CA MET A 108 2.52 -18.78 7.81
C MET A 108 3.17 -18.70 9.18
N ASP A 109 4.09 -17.74 9.35
CA ASP A 109 4.95 -17.51 10.51
C ASP A 109 4.24 -16.88 11.72
N SER A 110 2.95 -16.53 11.60
CA SER A 110 2.16 -15.93 12.68
C SER A 110 1.98 -16.95 13.84
N ARG A 111 0.87 -17.66 13.88
CA ARG A 111 0.63 -18.78 14.79
C ARG A 111 0.47 -20.11 14.04
N SER A 112 0.15 -20.01 12.77
CA SER A 112 -0.37 -21.14 12.00
C SER A 112 0.61 -22.29 11.87
N ILE A 113 1.87 -22.02 11.48
CA ILE A 113 2.86 -23.09 11.26
C ILE A 113 3.42 -23.68 12.55
N TRP A 114 3.31 -22.95 13.66
CA TRP A 114 3.82 -23.36 14.97
C TRP A 114 2.85 -24.27 15.72
N GLY A 115 1.57 -24.33 15.31
CA GLY A 115 0.53 -25.10 15.99
C GLY A 115 0.47 -24.79 17.49
N ASP A 116 0.62 -25.80 18.33
CA ASP A 116 0.61 -25.68 19.78
C ASP A 116 2.02 -25.47 20.38
N SER A 117 3.05 -25.19 19.58
CA SER A 117 4.41 -24.95 20.04
C SER A 117 4.46 -23.70 20.97
N PRO A 118 4.93 -23.86 22.23
CA PRO A 118 4.88 -22.78 23.20
C PRO A 118 5.86 -21.63 22.91
N ASN A 119 6.89 -21.89 22.13
CA ASN A 119 8.01 -20.95 21.93
C ASN A 119 8.32 -20.62 20.46
N LYS A 120 7.50 -21.08 19.51
CA LYS A 120 7.69 -20.86 18.07
C LYS A 120 9.10 -21.18 17.54
N LEU A 121 9.78 -22.13 18.18
CA LEU A 121 11.13 -22.58 17.79
C LEU A 121 11.10 -23.86 16.97
N THR A 122 9.97 -24.58 16.96
CA THR A 122 9.79 -25.85 16.27
C THR A 122 8.53 -25.79 15.44
N ILE A 123 8.63 -26.09 14.15
CA ILE A 123 7.49 -26.21 13.24
C ILE A 123 6.62 -27.39 13.68
N ASP A 124 5.31 -27.20 13.73
CA ASP A 124 4.36 -28.28 14.04
C ASP A 124 4.37 -29.33 12.91
N PRO A 125 4.66 -30.60 13.20
CA PRO A 125 4.75 -31.63 12.16
C PRO A 125 3.44 -31.86 11.39
N LYS A 126 2.27 -31.65 12.02
CA LYS A 126 0.96 -31.77 11.36
C LYS A 126 0.71 -30.63 10.40
N LYS A 127 1.13 -29.41 10.77
CA LYS A 127 1.05 -28.25 9.89
C LYS A 127 2.02 -28.40 8.71
N LEU A 128 3.23 -28.87 8.98
CA LEU A 128 4.22 -29.13 7.93
C LEU A 128 3.71 -30.19 6.93
N ASP A 129 3.15 -31.34 7.39
CA ASP A 129 2.55 -32.37 6.53
C ASP A 129 1.43 -31.79 5.64
N ARG A 130 0.58 -30.92 6.19
CA ARG A 130 -0.48 -30.27 5.41
C ARG A 130 0.07 -29.31 4.36
N LEU A 131 1.09 -28.54 4.69
CA LEU A 131 1.77 -27.65 3.75
C LEU A 131 2.46 -28.45 2.64
N ASP A 132 3.18 -29.53 3.01
CA ASP A 132 3.82 -30.45 2.07
C ASP A 132 2.83 -31.03 1.07
N TYR A 133 1.68 -31.50 1.59
CA TYR A 133 0.64 -32.07 0.73
C TYR A 133 -0.01 -31.03 -0.18
N LEU A 134 -0.27 -29.82 0.33
CA LEU A 134 -0.78 -28.73 -0.49
C LEU A 134 0.19 -28.38 -1.63
N ILE A 135 1.49 -28.22 -1.33
CA ILE A 135 2.52 -27.92 -2.33
C ILE A 135 2.60 -29.03 -3.38
N TYR A 136 2.52 -30.29 -2.95
CA TYR A 136 2.44 -31.42 -3.88
C TYR A 136 1.23 -31.33 -4.81
N GLN A 137 0.03 -31.04 -4.28
CA GLN A 137 -1.19 -30.90 -5.08
C GLN A 137 -1.15 -29.72 -6.03
N LEU A 138 -0.60 -28.59 -5.59
CA LEU A 138 -0.35 -27.43 -6.45
C LEU A 138 0.58 -27.81 -7.62
N LYS A 139 1.71 -28.45 -7.31
CA LYS A 139 2.67 -28.95 -8.32
C LYS A 139 1.99 -29.82 -9.37
N GLN A 140 1.17 -30.82 -8.95
CA GLN A 140 0.47 -31.74 -9.88
C GLN A 140 -0.50 -30.97 -10.80
N ASN A 141 -1.04 -29.86 -10.37
CA ASN A 141 -1.95 -29.04 -11.14
C ASN A 141 -1.27 -27.91 -11.95
N GLY A 142 0.07 -27.89 -12.05
CA GLY A 142 0.82 -26.90 -12.82
C GLY A 142 0.99 -25.57 -12.10
N ILE A 143 0.89 -25.57 -10.77
CA ILE A 143 0.93 -24.36 -9.94
C ILE A 143 2.23 -24.34 -9.13
N TYR A 144 3.04 -23.30 -9.35
CA TYR A 144 4.24 -23.02 -8.57
C TYR A 144 3.90 -22.53 -7.16
N THR A 145 4.87 -22.57 -6.27
CA THR A 145 4.77 -22.01 -4.91
C THR A 145 5.76 -20.89 -4.70
N ASN A 146 5.31 -19.83 -4.03
CA ASN A 146 6.13 -18.75 -3.46
C ASN A 146 6.06 -18.86 -1.93
N LEU A 147 7.20 -19.03 -1.25
CA LEU A 147 7.28 -19.13 0.20
C LEU A 147 7.71 -17.79 0.81
N ASN A 148 6.83 -17.13 1.53
CA ASN A 148 7.17 -15.93 2.27
C ASN A 148 7.56 -16.32 3.70
N LEU A 149 8.85 -16.09 4.07
CA LEU A 149 9.41 -16.59 5.31
C LEU A 149 9.01 -15.76 6.53
N HIS A 150 9.09 -14.43 6.45
CA HIS A 150 8.76 -13.55 7.57
C HIS A 150 7.70 -12.51 7.20
N VAL A 151 6.54 -12.57 7.87
CA VAL A 151 5.41 -11.68 7.58
C VAL A 151 4.83 -11.08 8.85
N SER A 152 4.43 -11.90 9.81
CA SER A 152 3.66 -11.47 10.98
C SER A 152 4.04 -12.21 12.27
N ARG A 153 5.23 -12.76 12.32
CA ARG A 153 5.79 -13.31 13.55
C ARG A 153 6.02 -12.20 14.58
N TRP A 154 5.60 -12.46 15.79
CA TRP A 154 6.07 -11.76 16.96
C TRP A 154 7.08 -12.65 17.67
N PHE A 155 8.25 -12.09 18.01
CA PHE A 155 9.19 -12.73 18.91
C PHE A 155 8.72 -12.51 20.34
N ASP A 156 8.55 -13.58 21.10
CA ASP A 156 7.88 -13.51 22.40
C ASP A 156 8.89 -13.47 23.56
N GLU A 157 8.40 -13.15 24.77
CA GLU A 157 9.23 -13.16 26.00
C GLU A 157 9.82 -14.54 26.29
N ALA A 158 9.09 -15.63 25.95
CA ALA A 158 9.60 -17.00 26.04
C ALA A 158 10.81 -17.29 25.13
N GLU A 159 11.00 -16.48 24.09
CA GLU A 159 12.15 -16.54 23.18
C GLU A 159 13.27 -15.58 23.61
N GLY A 160 13.09 -14.85 24.72
CA GLY A 160 14.03 -13.88 25.28
C GLY A 160 13.83 -12.44 24.82
N PHE A 161 12.65 -12.08 24.28
CA PHE A 161 12.37 -10.73 23.76
C PHE A 161 11.32 -9.99 24.59
N PRO A 162 11.75 -9.17 25.60
CA PRO A 162 10.83 -8.43 26.46
C PRO A 162 10.14 -7.27 25.76
N HIS A 163 9.15 -6.67 26.42
CA HIS A 163 8.53 -5.39 26.06
C HIS A 163 7.77 -5.40 24.71
N ARG A 164 7.08 -6.49 24.38
CA ARG A 164 6.35 -6.64 23.13
C ARG A 164 5.47 -5.44 22.74
N GLN A 165 4.78 -4.81 23.71
CA GLN A 165 3.86 -3.70 23.45
C GLN A 165 4.56 -2.40 23.04
N SER A 166 5.84 -2.27 23.35
CA SER A 166 6.66 -1.09 23.03
C SER A 166 7.54 -1.27 21.79
N ARG A 167 7.44 -2.41 21.12
CA ARG A 167 8.19 -2.73 19.90
C ARG A 167 7.35 -2.46 18.65
N PRO A 168 7.96 -2.25 17.47
CA PRO A 168 7.26 -2.16 16.21
C PRO A 168 6.34 -3.36 15.94
N ASN A 169 5.26 -3.14 15.20
CA ASN A 169 4.33 -4.21 14.86
C ASN A 169 5.03 -5.35 14.12
N TYR A 170 4.87 -6.60 14.60
CA TYR A 170 5.55 -7.80 14.10
C TYR A 170 7.08 -7.71 14.14
N ASP A 171 7.62 -6.91 15.04
CA ASP A 171 9.06 -6.64 15.21
C ASP A 171 9.78 -6.13 13.94
N LYS A 172 9.02 -5.67 12.94
CA LYS A 172 9.55 -5.18 11.65
C LYS A 172 10.55 -4.05 11.86
N GLY A 173 11.63 -4.07 11.11
CA GLY A 173 12.76 -3.16 11.20
C GLY A 173 13.67 -3.41 12.41
N LEU A 174 13.15 -3.87 13.55
CA LEU A 174 13.93 -4.31 14.69
C LEU A 174 14.68 -5.62 14.38
N ASP A 175 14.00 -6.51 13.71
CA ASP A 175 14.49 -7.81 13.24
C ASP A 175 15.48 -7.72 12.08
N ASN A 176 15.72 -6.53 11.53
CA ASN A 176 16.77 -6.28 10.55
C ASN A 176 18.15 -6.00 11.19
N PHE A 177 18.20 -5.67 12.49
CA PHE A 177 19.45 -5.37 13.17
C PHE A 177 19.65 -6.10 14.51
N GLU A 178 18.60 -6.67 15.11
CA GLU A 178 18.73 -7.44 16.36
C GLU A 178 19.34 -8.83 16.07
N PRO A 179 20.56 -9.14 16.51
CA PRO A 179 21.27 -10.35 16.11
C PRO A 179 20.51 -11.64 16.43
N ARG A 180 19.87 -11.69 17.60
CA ARG A 180 19.13 -12.89 18.02
C ARG A 180 17.88 -13.13 17.20
N MET A 181 17.19 -12.06 16.77
CA MET A 181 16.04 -12.19 15.87
C MET A 181 16.47 -12.70 14.49
N ILE A 182 17.60 -12.21 13.97
CA ILE A 182 18.19 -12.69 12.71
C ILE A 182 18.54 -14.17 12.78
N GLU A 183 19.13 -14.63 13.90
CA GLU A 183 19.41 -16.05 14.12
C GLU A 183 18.14 -16.92 14.10
N LEU A 184 17.06 -16.45 14.72
CA LEU A 184 15.79 -17.17 14.72
C LEU A 184 15.10 -17.16 13.37
N GLN A 185 15.22 -16.12 12.58
CA GLN A 185 14.78 -16.09 11.18
C GLN A 185 15.57 -17.13 10.36
N LYS A 186 16.90 -17.18 10.50
CA LYS A 186 17.75 -18.18 9.84
C LYS A 186 17.40 -19.60 10.26
N LYS A 187 17.13 -19.82 11.55
CA LYS A 187 16.70 -21.13 12.05
C LYS A 187 15.38 -21.56 11.40
N TYR A 188 14.38 -20.68 11.38
CA TYR A 188 13.09 -20.99 10.77
C TYR A 188 13.22 -21.29 9.27
N ALA A 189 13.99 -20.49 8.54
CA ALA A 189 14.26 -20.69 7.13
C ALA A 189 14.95 -22.05 6.89
N ARG A 190 15.95 -22.40 7.71
CA ARG A 190 16.61 -23.70 7.63
C ARG A 190 15.64 -24.85 7.87
N ASP A 191 14.89 -24.80 8.98
CA ASP A 191 13.96 -25.87 9.37
C ASP A 191 12.88 -26.09 8.30
N LEU A 192 12.38 -25.02 7.70
CA LEU A 192 11.34 -25.08 6.66
C LEU A 192 11.89 -25.53 5.30
N LEU A 193 13.03 -25.04 4.87
CA LEU A 193 13.48 -25.20 3.49
C LEU A 193 14.32 -26.47 3.27
N THR A 194 14.98 -26.99 4.31
CA THR A 194 15.85 -28.16 4.17
C THR A 194 15.19 -29.50 4.54
N HIS A 195 13.97 -29.48 5.13
CA HIS A 195 13.24 -30.72 5.33
C HIS A 195 12.84 -31.35 3.99
N VAL A 196 12.73 -32.66 3.96
CA VAL A 196 12.33 -33.39 2.76
C VAL A 196 10.81 -33.54 2.76
N ASN A 197 10.14 -32.95 1.78
CA ASN A 197 8.71 -33.14 1.57
C ASN A 197 8.45 -34.61 1.20
N PRO A 198 7.67 -35.37 1.99
CA PRO A 198 7.48 -36.80 1.78
C PRO A 198 6.73 -37.12 0.48
N TYR A 199 5.98 -36.18 -0.10
CA TYR A 199 5.17 -36.37 -1.31
C TYR A 199 5.97 -36.12 -2.59
N THR A 200 6.85 -35.11 -2.59
CA THR A 200 7.73 -34.80 -3.72
C THR A 200 9.08 -35.52 -3.61
N ARG A 201 9.45 -36.01 -2.43
CA ARG A 201 10.72 -36.65 -2.08
C ARG A 201 11.95 -35.75 -2.27
N THR A 202 11.75 -34.45 -2.23
CA THR A 202 12.80 -33.43 -2.37
C THR A 202 12.70 -32.41 -1.24
N PRO A 203 13.83 -31.85 -0.77
CA PRO A 203 13.75 -30.69 0.10
C PRO A 203 13.29 -29.46 -0.69
N TYR A 204 12.68 -28.50 -0.02
CA TYR A 204 12.20 -27.27 -0.69
C TYR A 204 13.36 -26.49 -1.35
N THR A 205 14.56 -26.60 -0.83
CA THR A 205 15.76 -26.01 -1.46
C THR A 205 16.03 -26.51 -2.87
N GLN A 206 15.56 -27.71 -3.22
CA GLN A 206 15.83 -28.42 -4.48
C GLN A 206 14.55 -28.76 -5.27
N GLU A 207 13.40 -28.25 -4.86
CA GLU A 207 12.12 -28.51 -5.51
C GLU A 207 11.82 -27.46 -6.60
N PRO A 208 11.82 -27.85 -7.91
CA PRO A 208 11.60 -26.86 -8.98
C PRO A 208 10.20 -26.19 -8.96
N ALA A 209 9.21 -26.82 -8.31
CA ALA A 209 7.89 -26.20 -8.14
C ALA A 209 7.89 -25.08 -7.07
N ILE A 210 8.92 -25.00 -6.22
CA ILE A 210 9.15 -23.81 -5.38
C ILE A 210 9.88 -22.79 -6.24
N ALA A 211 9.11 -21.86 -6.81
CA ALA A 211 9.63 -20.86 -7.75
C ALA A 211 10.32 -19.70 -7.03
N PHE A 212 9.77 -19.29 -5.87
CA PHE A 212 10.17 -18.09 -5.14
C PHE A 212 10.27 -18.33 -3.65
N VAL A 213 11.22 -17.61 -3.04
CA VAL A 213 11.33 -17.44 -1.58
C VAL A 213 11.47 -15.95 -1.29
N GLU A 214 10.59 -15.41 -0.46
CA GLU A 214 10.67 -14.04 0.03
C GLU A 214 11.22 -14.03 1.45
N ILE A 215 12.24 -13.21 1.73
CA ILE A 215 12.86 -13.12 3.06
C ILE A 215 11.87 -12.50 4.04
N SER A 216 11.26 -11.36 3.70
CA SER A 216 10.28 -10.70 4.55
C SER A 216 9.23 -9.95 3.73
N ASN A 217 8.08 -9.67 4.34
CA ASN A 217 6.97 -8.93 3.73
C ASN A 217 6.86 -7.53 4.33
N GLU A 218 6.87 -6.50 3.48
CA GLU A 218 6.64 -5.10 3.87
C GLU A 218 7.44 -4.67 5.10
N ASP A 219 8.70 -5.05 5.10
CA ASP A 219 9.63 -4.87 6.19
C ASP A 219 10.88 -4.14 5.71
N ALA A 220 11.30 -3.13 6.45
CA ALA A 220 12.54 -2.43 6.21
C ALA A 220 12.87 -1.48 7.37
N LEU A 221 14.12 -1.40 7.73
CA LEU A 221 14.62 -0.48 8.75
C LEU A 221 14.32 0.98 8.39
N PHE A 222 14.47 1.34 7.11
CA PHE A 222 14.13 2.67 6.58
C PHE A 222 12.67 3.05 6.79
N ALA A 223 11.75 2.14 6.46
CA ALA A 223 10.32 2.40 6.56
C ALA A 223 9.90 2.58 8.03
N VAL A 224 10.34 1.69 8.89
CA VAL A 224 9.97 1.67 10.31
C VAL A 224 10.54 2.89 11.05
N TRP A 225 11.80 3.27 10.76
CA TRP A 225 12.38 4.52 11.26
C TRP A 225 11.64 5.74 10.70
N GLY A 226 11.35 5.76 9.40
CA GLY A 226 10.60 6.84 8.74
C GLY A 226 9.21 7.08 9.35
N TRP A 227 8.60 6.06 9.94
CA TRP A 227 7.34 6.16 10.68
C TRP A 227 7.51 6.52 12.17
N GLY A 228 8.74 6.72 12.64
CA GLY A 228 9.07 7.04 14.03
C GLY A 228 8.88 5.88 15.02
N GLN A 229 8.79 4.65 14.53
CA GLN A 229 8.55 3.48 15.39
C GLN A 229 9.81 2.99 16.12
N LEU A 230 10.99 3.51 15.73
CA LEU A 230 12.27 3.23 16.41
C LEU A 230 12.65 4.34 17.40
N ASP A 231 11.87 5.43 17.52
CA ASP A 231 12.22 6.60 18.33
C ASP A 231 12.29 6.30 19.85
N ASP A 232 11.47 5.37 20.31
CA ASP A 232 11.32 5.04 21.74
C ASP A 232 11.49 3.53 21.99
N LEU A 233 12.47 2.91 21.30
CA LEU A 233 12.78 1.50 21.54
C LEU A 233 13.16 1.26 23.01
N PRO A 234 12.61 0.22 23.65
CA PRO A 234 13.04 -0.17 25.00
C PRO A 234 14.39 -0.90 24.96
N ASP A 235 15.10 -0.92 26.12
CA ASP A 235 16.23 -1.83 26.26
C ASP A 235 15.75 -3.30 26.30
N PRO A 236 16.55 -4.23 25.74
CA PRO A 236 17.93 -4.09 25.29
C PRO A 236 18.09 -3.54 23.85
N TYR A 237 17.02 -3.39 23.08
CA TYR A 237 17.09 -3.07 21.64
C TYR A 237 17.68 -1.68 21.36
N ALA A 238 17.29 -0.68 22.17
CA ALA A 238 17.86 0.66 22.07
C ALA A 238 19.37 0.65 22.26
N THR A 239 19.86 -0.14 23.20
CA THR A 239 21.30 -0.31 23.46
C THR A 239 21.99 -1.03 22.31
N THR A 240 21.41 -2.10 21.75
CA THR A 240 21.94 -2.80 20.57
C THR A 240 22.09 -1.85 19.39
N PHE A 241 21.02 -1.09 19.08
CA PHE A 241 21.01 -0.17 17.95
C PHE A 241 22.03 0.95 18.10
N ARG A 242 22.13 1.54 19.32
CA ARG A 242 23.11 2.58 19.63
C ARG A 242 24.55 2.08 19.52
N LYS A 243 24.84 0.88 19.97
CA LYS A 243 26.17 0.28 19.83
C LYS A 243 26.56 0.09 18.37
N GLN A 244 25.64 -0.41 17.54
CA GLN A 244 25.88 -0.56 16.09
C GLN A 244 26.10 0.78 15.41
N TRP A 245 25.31 1.80 15.76
CA TRP A 245 25.48 3.17 15.30
C TRP A 245 26.87 3.73 15.65
N ASN A 246 27.29 3.63 16.91
CA ASN A 246 28.60 4.12 17.33
C ASN A 246 29.74 3.33 16.69
N ALA A 247 29.58 2.02 16.50
CA ALA A 247 30.57 1.20 15.78
C ALA A 247 30.69 1.67 14.30
N TRP A 248 29.57 1.98 13.62
CA TRP A 248 29.60 2.51 12.28
C TRP A 248 30.30 3.88 12.21
N LEU A 249 30.01 4.77 13.15
CA LEU A 249 30.68 6.06 13.27
C LEU A 249 32.20 5.92 13.53
N ARG A 250 32.61 5.00 14.41
CA ARG A 250 34.04 4.69 14.64
C ARG A 250 34.72 4.23 13.35
N LYS A 251 34.07 3.36 12.60
CA LYS A 251 34.60 2.90 11.30
C LYS A 251 34.76 4.06 10.32
N LYS A 252 33.86 5.02 10.31
CA LYS A 252 33.87 6.16 9.39
C LYS A 252 34.88 7.24 9.81
N TYR A 253 34.93 7.61 11.08
CA TYR A 253 35.65 8.78 11.55
C TYR A 253 36.94 8.45 12.34
N GLY A 254 37.02 7.31 12.95
CA GLY A 254 38.16 6.84 13.74
C GLY A 254 38.25 7.41 15.16
N SER A 255 37.82 8.67 15.40
CA SER A 255 37.87 9.31 16.70
C SER A 255 36.71 10.32 16.90
N THR A 256 36.37 10.57 18.17
CA THR A 256 35.37 11.59 18.56
C THR A 256 35.74 12.98 18.08
N GLU A 257 37.03 13.33 18.06
CA GLU A 257 37.47 14.65 17.60
C GLU A 257 37.20 14.85 16.11
N LYS A 258 37.48 13.87 15.25
CA LYS A 258 37.18 13.94 13.81
C LYS A 258 35.66 13.96 13.56
N LEU A 259 34.90 13.20 14.35
CA LEU A 259 33.44 13.24 14.30
C LEU A 259 32.93 14.65 14.65
N ARG A 260 33.46 15.25 15.73
CA ARG A 260 33.08 16.61 16.16
C ARG A 260 33.38 17.64 15.09
N GLN A 261 34.55 17.59 14.48
CA GLN A 261 34.93 18.47 13.38
C GLN A 261 33.94 18.38 12.21
N ALA A 262 33.56 17.16 11.82
CA ALA A 262 32.62 16.93 10.72
C ALA A 262 31.20 17.39 11.05
N TRP A 263 30.70 17.04 12.24
CA TRP A 263 29.32 17.30 12.61
C TRP A 263 29.06 18.75 13.03
N ASN A 264 30.08 19.48 13.51
CA ASN A 264 29.90 20.87 13.90
C ASN A 264 29.89 21.84 12.71
N VAL A 265 30.17 21.37 11.49
CA VAL A 265 29.99 22.18 10.29
C VAL A 265 28.52 22.51 10.10
N GLY A 266 28.19 23.80 10.11
CA GLY A 266 26.80 24.30 10.03
C GLY A 266 26.01 24.24 11.33
N ALA A 267 26.66 23.95 12.47
CA ALA A 267 26.04 24.10 13.77
C ALA A 267 25.71 25.58 14.04
N ALA A 268 24.51 25.83 14.55
CA ALA A 268 24.01 27.17 14.86
C ALA A 268 23.40 27.15 16.27
N PRO A 269 24.08 27.69 17.28
CA PRO A 269 23.53 27.76 18.64
C PRO A 269 22.25 28.62 18.65
N LEU A 270 21.44 28.44 19.68
CA LEU A 270 20.23 29.25 19.88
C LEU A 270 20.61 30.71 20.10
N GLY A 271 20.02 31.61 19.35
CA GLY A 271 20.12 33.06 19.50
C GLY A 271 19.13 33.65 20.51
N GLU A 272 18.83 34.91 20.38
CA GLU A 272 17.92 35.65 21.24
C GLU A 272 16.46 35.23 21.05
N GLU A 273 15.64 35.39 22.11
CA GLU A 273 14.21 35.07 22.08
C GLU A 273 13.45 36.05 21.18
N LEU A 274 12.63 35.53 20.28
CA LEU A 274 11.79 36.34 19.38
C LEU A 274 10.36 36.52 19.91
N LEU A 275 9.87 35.63 20.76
CA LEU A 275 8.54 35.72 21.31
C LEU A 275 8.53 36.48 22.64
N ARG A 276 7.42 37.16 22.90
CA ARG A 276 7.20 37.90 24.15
C ARG A 276 6.23 37.12 25.03
N ASN A 277 6.43 37.17 26.35
CA ASN A 277 5.55 36.55 27.34
C ASN A 277 5.22 35.07 26.99
N GLY A 278 6.19 34.30 26.50
CA GLY A 278 6.00 32.88 26.20
C GLY A 278 5.99 31.98 27.44
N ASP A 279 6.48 32.49 28.58
CA ASP A 279 6.39 31.87 29.90
C ASP A 279 5.10 32.20 30.65
N PHE A 280 4.25 33.06 30.08
CA PHE A 280 2.99 33.56 30.67
C PHE A 280 3.15 34.17 32.07
N SER A 281 4.31 34.81 32.32
CA SER A 281 4.60 35.47 33.60
C SER A 281 3.80 36.76 33.80
N SER A 282 3.37 37.38 32.69
CA SER A 282 2.54 38.58 32.66
C SER A 282 1.13 38.26 32.14
N PRO A 283 0.11 39.08 32.47
CA PRO A 283 -1.21 38.96 31.86
C PRO A 283 -1.11 38.96 30.33
N LEU A 284 -2.05 38.33 29.66
CA LEU A 284 -2.15 38.37 28.21
C LEU A 284 -2.34 39.82 27.77
N GLY A 285 -1.31 40.37 27.12
CA GLY A 285 -1.33 41.68 26.50
C GLY A 285 -1.76 41.62 25.03
N ARG A 286 -1.12 42.50 24.22
CA ARG A 286 -1.34 42.49 22.77
C ARG A 286 -0.51 41.42 22.04
N GLU A 287 0.42 40.77 22.75
CA GLU A 287 1.39 39.85 22.18
C GLU A 287 0.72 38.57 21.72
N TRP A 288 -0.16 38.02 22.55
CA TRP A 288 -0.93 36.82 22.24
C TRP A 288 -2.38 37.16 21.94
N SER A 289 -2.87 36.76 20.79
CA SER A 289 -4.25 36.94 20.35
C SER A 289 -4.92 35.60 20.07
N VAL A 290 -6.26 35.56 20.28
CA VAL A 290 -7.08 34.39 19.93
C VAL A 290 -7.99 34.79 18.78
N GLU A 291 -7.71 34.25 17.60
CA GLU A 291 -8.55 34.45 16.44
C GLU A 291 -9.66 33.40 16.40
N ARG A 292 -10.91 33.85 16.28
CA ARG A 292 -12.11 33.01 16.25
C ARG A 292 -13.11 33.52 15.21
N ASP A 293 -13.94 32.64 14.71
CA ASP A 293 -15.14 33.03 13.95
C ASP A 293 -16.31 33.31 14.92
N PRO A 294 -17.37 33.99 14.46
CA PRO A 294 -18.49 34.39 15.35
C PRO A 294 -19.19 33.24 16.06
N GLN A 295 -19.07 32.01 15.56
CA GLN A 295 -19.72 30.83 16.12
C GLN A 295 -18.81 30.05 17.07
N THR A 296 -17.53 30.33 17.11
CA THR A 296 -16.55 29.72 18.01
C THR A 296 -16.69 30.30 19.42
N VAL A 297 -16.91 29.40 20.38
CA VAL A 297 -16.92 29.75 21.79
C VAL A 297 -15.68 29.16 22.45
N CYS A 298 -14.75 30.02 22.85
CA CYS A 298 -13.56 29.63 23.62
C CYS A 298 -13.18 30.68 24.66
N HIS A 299 -12.64 30.20 25.79
CA HIS A 299 -12.13 31.01 26.90
C HIS A 299 -10.64 30.74 27.06
N VAL A 300 -9.90 31.78 27.40
CA VAL A 300 -8.45 31.72 27.60
C VAL A 300 -8.11 32.40 28.92
N SER A 301 -7.35 31.71 29.79
CA SER A 301 -6.87 32.21 31.06
C SER A 301 -5.43 31.82 31.31
N ILE A 302 -4.68 32.65 32.05
CA ILE A 302 -3.39 32.27 32.61
C ILE A 302 -3.63 31.67 33.98
N GLU A 303 -3.08 30.49 34.21
CA GLU A 303 -3.24 29.77 35.46
C GLU A 303 -1.88 29.42 36.08
N THR A 304 -1.89 29.22 37.40
CA THR A 304 -0.70 28.82 38.17
C THR A 304 -0.88 27.36 38.58
N ALA A 305 0.14 26.56 38.40
CA ALA A 305 0.11 25.15 38.81
C ALA A 305 -0.09 25.03 40.35
N PRO A 306 -0.91 24.08 40.81
CA PRO A 306 -1.11 23.83 42.23
C PRO A 306 0.22 23.52 42.97
N PRO A 307 0.37 23.86 44.24
CA PRO A 307 1.53 23.44 45.04
C PRO A 307 1.56 21.91 45.14
N GLY A 308 2.65 21.28 44.66
CA GLY A 308 2.83 19.82 44.77
C GLY A 308 3.02 19.09 43.45
N GLU A 309 2.72 19.68 42.30
CA GLU A 309 3.23 19.14 41.02
C GLU A 309 4.77 19.39 40.93
N PRO A 310 5.58 18.38 40.59
CA PRO A 310 7.03 18.56 40.56
C PRO A 310 7.42 19.64 39.56
N GLY A 311 7.96 20.76 40.05
CA GLY A 311 8.36 21.90 39.23
C GLY A 311 9.66 21.65 38.49
N ALA A 312 9.79 22.28 37.28
CA ALA A 312 10.95 22.21 36.46
C ALA A 312 12.21 22.76 37.15
N LEU A 313 13.33 22.07 37.02
CA LEU A 313 14.66 22.59 37.33
C LEU A 313 14.96 23.80 36.41
N PRO A 314 15.52 24.89 36.95
CA PRO A 314 15.84 26.05 36.16
C PRO A 314 16.97 25.71 35.14
N ALA A 315 16.83 26.20 33.95
CA ALA A 315 17.91 26.19 32.95
C ALA A 315 19.15 26.88 33.56
N LYS A 316 20.24 26.15 33.72
CA LYS A 316 21.49 26.67 34.32
C LYS A 316 22.10 27.69 33.37
N ALA A 317 22.20 28.93 33.84
CA ALA A 317 23.05 29.95 33.24
C ALA A 317 24.53 29.52 33.32
N PRO A 318 25.38 29.88 32.34
CA PRO A 318 26.79 29.49 32.38
C PRO A 318 27.57 30.34 33.38
N GLY A 319 28.26 29.66 34.26
CA GLY A 319 29.45 30.19 34.96
C GLY A 319 29.36 30.47 36.45
N THR A 320 29.84 29.51 37.25
CA THR A 320 30.83 29.79 38.34
C THR A 320 31.42 28.47 38.82
N LYS A 321 32.70 28.47 39.05
CA LYS A 321 33.57 27.36 39.55
C LYS A 321 33.21 27.00 40.97
N GLY A 322 33.26 25.69 41.30
CA GLY A 322 33.57 25.26 42.64
C GLY A 322 32.90 23.99 43.15
N THR A 323 33.75 23.03 43.46
CA THR A 323 33.70 21.89 44.38
C THR A 323 33.12 20.55 43.93
N LYS A 324 34.00 19.58 43.92
CA LYS A 324 33.82 18.13 43.71
C LYS A 324 32.83 17.54 44.74
N ARG A 325 31.75 16.94 44.26
CA ARG A 325 30.96 15.97 45.04
C ARG A 325 30.67 14.77 44.12
N LYS A 326 31.14 13.58 44.56
CA LYS A 326 30.87 12.30 43.93
C LYS A 326 29.35 12.13 43.80
N VAL A 327 28.89 11.98 42.58
CA VAL A 327 27.49 11.61 42.27
C VAL A 327 27.53 10.25 41.60
N THR A 328 26.94 9.30 42.29
CA THR A 328 26.57 7.98 41.73
C THR A 328 25.54 8.18 40.64
N SER A 329 25.77 7.52 39.51
CA SER A 329 24.89 7.56 38.32
C SER A 329 23.46 7.11 38.65
N PRO A 330 22.43 7.83 38.22
CA PRO A 330 21.08 7.29 38.16
C PRO A 330 20.87 6.57 36.81
N GLY A 331 20.29 5.37 36.88
CA GLY A 331 19.92 4.56 35.74
C GLY A 331 18.92 5.30 34.81
N ALA A 332 18.99 4.94 33.53
CA ALA A 332 18.09 5.42 32.50
C ALA A 332 16.63 5.09 32.86
N GLY A 333 15.91 6.09 33.37
CA GLY A 333 14.47 6.01 33.54
C GLY A 333 13.74 6.21 32.22
N ALA A 334 12.56 5.61 32.12
CA ALA A 334 11.56 5.81 31.05
C ALA A 334 11.36 7.31 30.75
N PRO A 335 10.84 7.69 29.54
CA PRO A 335 10.65 9.09 29.18
C PRO A 335 9.76 9.78 30.20
N GLY A 336 10.44 10.52 31.10
CA GLY A 336 9.81 11.20 32.22
C GLY A 336 8.82 12.24 31.71
N SER A 337 7.64 12.30 32.30
CA SER A 337 6.75 13.44 32.16
C SER A 337 7.56 14.71 32.48
N ALA A 338 7.54 15.69 31.56
CA ALA A 338 8.17 16.97 31.82
C ALA A 338 7.57 17.56 33.11
N ALA A 339 8.42 18.14 33.98
CA ALA A 339 7.95 18.79 35.19
C ALA A 339 6.92 19.88 34.84
N ALA A 340 5.84 19.96 35.59
CA ALA A 340 4.76 20.91 35.37
C ALA A 340 5.30 22.35 35.39
N PRO A 341 4.95 23.23 34.43
CA PRO A 341 5.33 24.63 34.45
C PRO A 341 4.61 25.38 35.57
N ARG A 342 5.27 26.39 36.13
CA ARG A 342 4.67 27.19 37.21
C ARG A 342 3.45 27.97 36.74
N ARG A 343 3.47 28.47 35.50
CA ARG A 343 2.37 29.18 34.85
C ARG A 343 2.11 28.62 33.46
N PHE A 344 0.87 28.62 33.05
CA PHE A 344 0.47 28.12 31.76
C PHE A 344 -0.78 28.83 31.22
N LEU A 345 -0.96 28.86 29.96
CA LEU A 345 -2.16 29.33 29.30
C LEU A 345 -3.15 28.16 29.17
N ARG A 346 -4.34 28.32 29.73
CA ARG A 346 -5.44 27.38 29.53
C ARG A 346 -6.40 27.90 28.47
N ILE A 347 -6.70 27.06 27.48
CA ILE A 347 -7.60 27.33 26.37
C ILE A 347 -8.75 26.32 26.48
N VAL A 348 -9.96 26.78 26.75
CA VAL A 348 -11.18 25.96 26.82
C VAL A 348 -12.02 26.24 25.59
N VAL A 349 -12.08 25.30 24.65
CA VAL A 349 -12.92 25.38 23.47
C VAL A 349 -14.22 24.65 23.77
N GLN A 350 -15.30 25.41 23.94
CA GLN A 350 -16.65 24.86 24.20
C GLN A 350 -17.34 24.48 22.89
N ARG A 351 -17.20 25.31 21.87
CA ARG A 351 -17.78 25.07 20.55
C ARG A 351 -16.83 25.57 19.45
N GLN A 352 -16.57 24.73 18.49
CA GLN A 352 -15.85 25.09 17.25
C GLN A 352 -16.88 25.64 16.24
N GLY A 353 -16.49 26.68 15.52
CA GLY A 353 -17.27 27.26 14.43
C GLY A 353 -17.11 26.52 13.11
N GLN A 354 -17.42 27.20 12.01
CA GLN A 354 -17.39 26.60 10.65
C GLN A 354 -15.98 26.47 10.10
N VAL A 355 -15.02 27.26 10.62
CA VAL A 355 -13.63 27.29 10.12
C VAL A 355 -12.79 26.29 10.91
N ALA A 356 -12.38 25.21 10.25
CA ALA A 356 -11.72 24.06 10.90
C ALA A 356 -10.41 24.36 11.64
N TRP A 357 -9.66 25.41 11.24
CA TRP A 357 -8.43 25.81 11.93
C TRP A 357 -8.65 26.82 13.06
N ARG A 358 -9.87 27.32 13.27
CA ARG A 358 -10.24 28.19 14.40
C ARG A 358 -10.90 27.43 15.54
N PRO A 359 -10.71 27.85 16.80
CA PRO A 359 -9.90 28.98 17.24
C PRO A 359 -8.41 28.74 17.01
N GLN A 360 -7.65 29.81 16.83
CA GLN A 360 -6.19 29.77 16.80
C GLN A 360 -5.58 30.77 17.79
N LEU A 361 -4.58 30.31 18.55
CA LEU A 361 -3.75 31.17 19.39
C LEU A 361 -2.55 31.63 18.57
N VAL A 362 -2.30 32.92 18.53
CA VAL A 362 -1.32 33.54 17.65
C VAL A 362 -0.43 34.53 18.40
N GLN A 363 0.86 34.51 18.11
CA GLN A 363 1.75 35.64 18.35
C GLN A 363 2.44 36.02 17.05
N ALA A 364 2.39 37.33 16.69
CA ALA A 364 2.99 37.90 15.49
C ALA A 364 4.00 38.98 15.85
N GLY A 365 4.63 39.59 14.83
CA GLY A 365 5.47 40.75 15.02
C GLY A 365 6.96 40.46 15.18
N PHE A 366 7.44 39.34 14.64
CA PHE A 366 8.86 39.02 14.57
C PHE A 366 9.29 38.78 13.13
N ALA A 367 10.56 39.02 12.86
CA ALA A 367 11.13 38.85 11.51
C ALA A 367 11.83 37.51 11.37
N LEU A 368 11.70 36.90 10.17
CA LEU A 368 12.46 35.74 9.76
C LEU A 368 13.35 36.07 8.56
N LYS A 369 14.51 35.43 8.50
CA LYS A 369 15.46 35.51 7.40
C LYS A 369 15.49 34.20 6.64
N LYS A 370 15.31 34.27 5.32
CA LYS A 370 15.39 33.13 4.42
C LYS A 370 16.65 32.30 4.66
N ASP A 371 16.54 31.01 4.49
CA ASP A 371 17.59 30.01 4.64
C ASP A 371 18.23 29.95 6.05
N SER A 372 17.66 30.67 7.02
CA SER A 372 18.11 30.65 8.41
C SER A 372 17.31 29.67 9.25
N PRO A 373 17.95 28.91 10.14
CA PRO A 373 17.26 28.00 11.04
C PRO A 373 16.63 28.75 12.22
N TYR A 374 15.49 28.25 12.66
CA TYR A 374 14.75 28.71 13.84
C TYR A 374 14.26 27.52 14.63
N THR A 375 14.23 27.64 15.96
CA THR A 375 13.74 26.57 16.85
C THR A 375 12.61 27.09 17.70
N LEU A 376 11.44 26.48 17.53
CA LEU A 376 10.27 26.65 18.39
C LEU A 376 10.26 25.54 19.44
N THR A 377 10.16 25.92 20.73
CA THR A 377 9.93 24.99 21.82
C THR A 377 8.72 25.39 22.63
N PHE A 378 7.99 24.44 23.17
CA PHE A 378 6.88 24.67 24.09
C PHE A 378 6.57 23.39 24.88
N GLN A 379 5.78 23.52 25.93
CA GLN A 379 5.14 22.40 26.63
C GLN A 379 3.65 22.50 26.42
N MET A 380 2.99 21.35 26.17
CA MET A 380 1.55 21.32 25.94
C MET A 380 0.93 20.01 26.44
N ARG A 381 -0.31 20.10 26.97
CA ARG A 381 -1.17 18.95 27.28
C ARG A 381 -2.63 19.27 26.94
N ALA A 382 -3.48 18.28 27.01
CA ALA A 382 -4.92 18.44 26.85
C ALA A 382 -5.68 17.60 27.92
N ASP A 383 -6.98 17.82 28.08
CA ASP A 383 -7.82 17.06 29.00
C ASP A 383 -7.84 15.53 28.69
N GLN A 384 -7.62 15.15 27.44
CA GLN A 384 -7.50 13.77 26.96
C GLN A 384 -6.63 13.69 25.71
N ALA A 385 -6.49 12.51 25.10
CA ALA A 385 -5.78 12.37 23.84
C ALA A 385 -6.42 13.22 22.74
N ARG A 386 -5.69 14.22 22.24
CA ARG A 386 -6.13 15.18 21.22
C ARG A 386 -5.04 15.49 20.21
N ARG A 387 -5.43 16.15 19.11
CA ARG A 387 -4.50 16.74 18.16
C ARG A 387 -4.64 18.25 18.16
N ALA A 388 -3.52 18.92 17.96
CA ALA A 388 -3.44 20.33 17.63
C ALA A 388 -2.45 20.47 16.46
N ALA A 389 -2.39 21.63 15.83
CA ALA A 389 -1.38 21.94 14.83
C ALA A 389 -0.62 23.21 15.22
N VAL A 390 0.66 23.26 14.85
CA VAL A 390 1.50 24.47 15.02
C VAL A 390 2.11 24.85 13.68
N SER A 391 2.11 26.13 13.38
CA SER A 391 2.69 26.65 12.13
C SER A 391 3.39 27.98 12.34
N CYS A 392 4.40 28.24 11.49
CA CYS A 392 4.99 29.56 11.30
C CYS A 392 4.61 30.06 9.91
N MET A 393 4.02 31.26 9.83
CA MET A 393 3.49 31.79 8.60
C MET A 393 3.52 33.31 8.61
N MET A 394 3.28 33.94 7.47
CA MET A 394 3.11 35.41 7.36
C MET A 394 1.95 35.88 8.24
N ALA A 395 2.09 37.01 8.88
CA ALA A 395 1.00 37.66 9.60
C ALA A 395 0.25 38.70 8.73
N HIS A 396 0.35 38.57 7.41
CA HIS A 396 -0.25 39.39 6.39
C HIS A 396 -0.51 38.60 5.11
N GLU A 397 -1.24 39.15 4.16
CA GLU A 397 -1.41 38.51 2.84
C GLU A 397 -0.06 38.30 2.14
N PRO A 398 0.13 37.14 1.46
CA PRO A 398 -0.85 36.12 1.11
C PRO A 398 -0.99 34.97 2.15
N TRP A 399 -0.60 35.14 3.41
CA TRP A 399 -0.72 34.18 4.51
C TRP A 399 0.03 32.87 4.26
N GLU A 400 1.14 32.93 3.57
CA GLU A 400 1.91 31.75 3.23
C GLU A 400 2.72 31.21 4.42
N ARG A 401 3.03 29.92 4.35
CA ARG A 401 3.88 29.25 5.35
C ARG A 401 5.32 29.69 5.19
N LEU A 402 6.03 29.70 6.31
CA LEU A 402 7.43 30.14 6.39
C LEU A 402 8.36 29.00 6.86
N GLY A 403 7.98 27.73 6.61
CA GLY A 403 8.84 26.59 6.84
C GLY A 403 8.42 25.69 8.01
N LEU A 404 7.52 26.11 8.90
CA LEU A 404 6.97 25.27 9.96
C LEU A 404 5.48 24.96 9.72
N SER A 405 5.15 23.68 9.70
CA SER A 405 3.77 23.18 9.78
C SER A 405 3.80 21.77 10.35
N ALA A 406 3.30 21.57 11.57
CA ALA A 406 3.40 20.30 12.25
C ALA A 406 2.13 19.98 13.05
N ASP A 407 1.76 18.70 13.07
CA ASP A 407 0.73 18.16 13.94
C ASP A 407 1.32 17.81 15.31
N VAL A 408 0.58 18.12 16.37
CA VAL A 408 0.94 17.88 17.75
C VAL A 408 -0.04 16.88 18.37
N LYS A 409 0.46 15.73 18.79
CA LYS A 409 -0.33 14.73 19.52
C LYS A 409 -0.21 14.99 21.03
N LEU A 410 -1.34 15.31 21.65
CA LEU A 410 -1.44 15.67 23.07
C LEU A 410 -2.03 14.53 23.88
N THR A 411 -1.65 14.47 25.16
CA THR A 411 -2.20 13.61 26.19
C THR A 411 -2.53 14.45 27.43
N SER A 412 -3.05 13.84 28.47
CA SER A 412 -3.29 14.52 29.78
C SER A 412 -2.00 14.85 30.54
N GLN A 413 -0.85 14.37 30.09
CA GLN A 413 0.45 14.66 30.68
C GLN A 413 1.15 15.81 29.94
N TRP A 414 1.87 16.67 30.65
CA TRP A 414 2.73 17.68 30.08
C TRP A 414 3.81 17.02 29.22
N ARG A 415 3.93 17.46 27.97
CA ARG A 415 4.95 16.99 27.03
C ARG A 415 5.72 18.18 26.45
N PRO A 416 7.05 18.12 26.40
CA PRO A 416 7.85 19.09 25.67
C PRO A 416 7.78 18.81 24.16
N PHE A 417 7.73 19.89 23.40
CA PHE A 417 7.83 19.85 21.93
C PHE A 417 8.97 20.75 21.48
N ARG A 418 9.70 20.33 20.45
CA ARG A 418 10.75 21.11 19.80
C ARG A 418 10.66 20.90 18.30
N PHE A 419 10.56 22.01 17.57
CA PHE A 419 10.54 22.04 16.12
C PHE A 419 11.64 22.98 15.62
N THR A 420 12.63 22.42 14.91
CA THR A 420 13.63 23.23 14.23
C THR A 420 13.29 23.25 12.74
N PHE A 421 13.19 24.42 12.13
CA PHE A 421 12.84 24.61 10.74
C PHE A 421 13.74 25.67 10.10
N VAL A 422 13.85 25.64 8.80
CA VAL A 422 14.54 26.67 8.01
C VAL A 422 13.48 27.56 7.38
N ALA A 423 13.64 28.87 7.52
CA ALA A 423 12.71 29.82 6.91
C ALA A 423 12.80 29.75 5.38
N GLU A 424 11.67 29.57 4.71
CA GLU A 424 11.60 29.42 3.25
C GLU A 424 11.75 30.74 2.51
N ARG A 425 11.55 31.87 3.21
CA ARG A 425 11.70 33.26 2.67
C ARG A 425 11.94 34.28 3.77
N ASP A 426 12.39 35.47 3.39
CA ASP A 426 12.43 36.63 4.27
C ASP A 426 11.00 37.10 4.56
N ASP A 427 10.72 37.39 5.81
CA ASP A 427 9.45 38.01 6.22
C ASP A 427 9.66 38.92 7.42
N PRO A 428 9.26 40.19 7.36
CA PRO A 428 9.45 41.16 8.45
C PRO A 428 8.38 41.05 9.53
N ASN A 429 7.28 40.32 9.29
CA ASN A 429 6.13 40.21 10.20
C ASN A 429 5.53 38.82 10.18
N ALA A 430 6.31 37.86 10.65
CA ALA A 430 5.89 36.46 10.80
C ALA A 430 5.05 36.25 12.07
N ARG A 431 4.34 35.11 12.10
CA ARG A 431 3.57 34.67 13.27
C ARG A 431 3.73 33.18 13.56
N ILE A 432 3.66 32.80 14.83
CA ILE A 432 3.42 31.43 15.27
C ILE A 432 1.93 31.27 15.58
N SER A 433 1.34 30.20 15.10
CA SER A 433 -0.07 29.87 15.32
C SER A 433 -0.24 28.46 15.86
N PHE A 434 -1.01 28.32 16.95
CA PHE A 434 -1.52 27.03 17.43
C PHE A 434 -2.97 26.89 16.98
N THR A 435 -3.29 25.89 16.20
CA THR A 435 -4.54 25.79 15.44
C THR A 435 -5.19 24.40 15.58
N SER A 436 -6.34 24.21 14.95
CA SER A 436 -7.07 22.93 14.92
C SER A 436 -7.45 22.43 16.33
N LEU A 437 -7.79 23.35 17.22
CA LEU A 437 -8.21 23.07 18.57
C LEU A 437 -9.70 22.68 18.58
N SER A 438 -10.00 21.38 18.60
CA SER A 438 -11.37 20.86 18.73
C SER A 438 -11.95 21.13 20.12
N PRO A 439 -13.28 21.01 20.34
CA PRO A 439 -13.88 21.21 21.67
C PRO A 439 -13.18 20.39 22.74
N GLY A 440 -12.74 21.06 23.83
CA GLY A 440 -11.93 20.49 24.91
C GLY A 440 -11.04 21.51 25.59
N THR A 441 -10.21 21.05 26.51
CA THR A 441 -9.27 21.89 27.30
C THR A 441 -7.84 21.61 26.86
N TYR A 442 -7.11 22.68 26.58
CA TYR A 442 -5.68 22.66 26.19
C TYR A 442 -4.91 23.55 27.15
N GLU A 443 -3.70 23.12 27.49
CA GLU A 443 -2.80 23.90 28.34
C GLU A 443 -1.44 24.01 27.65
N LEU A 444 -0.93 25.24 27.55
CA LEU A 444 0.27 25.61 26.83
C LEU A 444 1.21 26.42 27.75
N ALA A 445 2.50 26.09 27.72
CA ALA A 445 3.49 26.75 28.56
C ALA A 445 4.86 26.83 27.91
N SER A 446 5.70 27.72 28.39
CA SER A 446 7.13 27.83 28.04
C SER A 446 7.37 27.91 26.53
N VAL A 447 6.61 28.76 25.83
CA VAL A 447 6.71 28.93 24.38
C VAL A 447 7.92 29.82 24.08
N SER A 448 8.84 29.35 23.26
CA SER A 448 10.08 30.04 22.89
C SER A 448 10.35 29.82 21.41
N LEU A 449 10.64 30.88 20.69
CA LEU A 449 11.11 30.84 19.30
C LEU A 449 12.43 31.59 19.20
N ARG A 450 13.49 30.91 18.78
CA ARG A 450 14.83 31.49 18.69
C ARG A 450 15.46 31.18 17.35
N PRO A 451 16.28 32.08 16.76
CA PRO A 451 17.15 31.73 15.67
C PRO A 451 18.13 30.62 16.07
N GLY A 452 18.51 29.79 15.12
CA GLY A 452 19.48 28.71 15.36
C GLY A 452 18.85 27.46 15.96
N GLY A 453 19.64 26.75 16.78
CA GLY A 453 19.27 25.49 17.39
C GLY A 453 19.63 24.26 16.55
N ILE A 454 20.52 24.40 15.57
CA ILE A 454 21.15 23.28 14.86
C ILE A 454 22.35 22.81 15.67
N ALA A 455 22.29 21.59 16.15
CA ALA A 455 23.34 20.97 16.95
C ALA A 455 24.23 20.04 16.13
N GLY A 456 25.54 20.10 16.40
CA GLY A 456 26.50 19.07 15.99
C GLY A 456 26.62 17.97 17.03
N LEU A 457 27.87 17.52 17.30
CA LEU A 457 28.16 16.61 18.39
C LEU A 457 28.13 17.37 19.72
N GLU A 458 27.22 17.00 20.61
CA GLU A 458 27.06 17.69 21.90
C GLU A 458 28.19 17.35 22.90
N PRO A 459 28.49 18.25 23.87
CA PRO A 459 29.44 17.94 24.94
C PRO A 459 29.05 16.67 25.72
N GLY A 460 30.03 15.80 25.98
CA GLY A 460 29.80 14.54 26.66
C GLY A 460 29.38 13.37 25.76
N GLN A 461 29.16 13.61 24.48
CA GLN A 461 28.99 12.55 23.49
C GLN A 461 30.35 12.13 22.92
N ALA A 462 30.64 10.84 22.96
CA ALA A 462 31.91 10.28 22.51
C ALA A 462 31.69 8.90 21.88
N LEU A 463 32.60 8.54 20.94
CA LEU A 463 32.57 7.24 20.31
C LEU A 463 33.13 6.16 21.26
N GLU A 464 34.03 6.54 22.16
CA GLU A 464 34.78 5.65 23.03
C GLU A 464 33.89 4.93 24.06
N ASP A 465 32.75 5.52 24.41
CA ASP A 465 31.80 4.99 25.38
C ASP A 465 30.42 4.68 24.82
N ASP A 466 30.27 4.69 23.48
CA ASP A 466 29.00 4.49 22.75
C ASP A 466 27.90 5.50 23.14
N SER A 467 28.29 6.72 23.54
CA SER A 467 27.32 7.72 24.04
C SER A 467 26.70 8.59 22.95
N VAL A 468 27.12 8.49 21.67
CA VAL A 468 26.46 9.20 20.57
C VAL A 468 25.07 8.60 20.37
N PRO A 469 23.99 9.38 20.57
CA PRO A 469 22.64 8.86 20.54
C PRO A 469 22.19 8.52 19.10
N VAL A 470 21.31 7.54 18.98
CA VAL A 470 20.58 7.24 17.74
C VAL A 470 19.67 8.41 17.37
N LEU A 471 19.58 8.76 16.10
CA LEU A 471 18.67 9.81 15.64
C LEU A 471 17.22 9.34 15.70
N ARG A 472 16.39 10.15 16.37
CA ARG A 472 14.93 10.01 16.29
C ARG A 472 14.40 10.68 15.02
N ARG A 473 13.32 10.16 14.47
CA ARG A 473 12.68 10.74 13.29
C ARG A 473 12.27 12.20 13.49
N SER A 474 11.90 12.56 14.72
CA SER A 474 11.50 13.93 15.11
C SER A 474 12.68 14.90 15.29
N GLN A 475 13.92 14.41 15.37
CA GLN A 475 15.11 15.25 15.69
C GLN A 475 15.73 15.89 14.44
N MET A 476 15.02 16.85 13.85
CA MET A 476 15.52 17.59 12.69
C MET A 476 16.51 18.73 13.02
N HIS A 477 16.86 18.91 14.30
CA HIS A 477 17.77 19.95 14.78
C HIS A 477 19.27 19.61 14.67
N LEU A 478 19.60 18.46 14.12
CA LEU A 478 21.00 18.09 13.92
C LEU A 478 21.54 18.68 12.61
N THR A 479 22.86 18.89 12.56
CA THR A 479 23.55 19.32 11.34
C THR A 479 23.26 18.38 10.17
N ARG A 480 23.39 18.92 8.96
CA ARG A 480 23.19 18.14 7.75
C ARG A 480 24.07 16.88 7.74
N GLN A 481 25.34 17.00 8.12
CA GLN A 481 26.26 15.86 8.13
C GLN A 481 25.80 14.75 9.11
N ALA A 482 25.38 15.11 10.31
CA ALA A 482 24.90 14.13 11.29
C ALA A 482 23.67 13.36 10.77
N ARG A 483 22.74 14.06 10.12
CA ARG A 483 21.55 13.43 9.52
C ARG A 483 21.89 12.52 8.34
N HIS A 484 22.78 12.98 7.45
CA HIS A 484 23.26 12.16 6.32
C HIS A 484 23.94 10.87 6.80
N ASP A 485 24.81 10.99 7.80
CA ASP A 485 25.49 9.84 8.38
C ASP A 485 24.52 8.81 8.94
N PHE A 486 23.45 9.26 9.58
CA PHE A 486 22.44 8.35 10.09
C PHE A 486 21.66 7.65 8.98
N ILE A 487 21.29 8.36 7.92
CA ILE A 487 20.66 7.78 6.73
C ILE A 487 21.60 6.76 6.07
N ASP A 488 22.88 7.07 5.97
CA ASP A 488 23.90 6.16 5.44
C ASP A 488 24.05 4.91 6.32
N PHE A 489 24.00 5.07 7.64
CA PHE A 489 24.01 3.96 8.59
C PHE A 489 22.79 3.05 8.42
N LEU A 490 21.60 3.62 8.29
CA LEU A 490 20.38 2.84 8.03
C LEU A 490 20.49 2.07 6.71
N TRP A 491 20.99 2.72 5.67
CA TRP A 491 21.18 2.12 4.35
C TRP A 491 22.17 0.94 4.41
N ASP A 492 23.32 1.12 5.07
CA ASP A 492 24.34 0.08 5.22
C ASP A 492 23.83 -1.09 6.06
N THR A 493 23.15 -0.81 7.18
CA THR A 493 22.59 -1.83 8.08
C THR A 493 21.54 -2.68 7.36
N GLU A 494 20.66 -2.04 6.64
CA GLU A 494 19.59 -2.71 5.88
C GLU A 494 20.16 -3.53 4.73
N ARG A 495 21.13 -2.99 3.98
CA ARG A 495 21.86 -3.75 2.95
C ARG A 495 22.53 -5.01 3.53
N ASP A 496 23.22 -4.87 4.64
CA ASP A 496 23.94 -5.97 5.27
C ASP A 496 23.00 -7.08 5.74
N TYR A 497 21.80 -6.70 6.22
CA TYR A 497 20.75 -7.66 6.56
C TYR A 497 20.23 -8.41 5.31
N TRP A 498 19.73 -7.70 4.29
CA TRP A 498 19.14 -8.33 3.10
C TRP A 498 20.15 -9.21 2.36
N HIS A 499 21.35 -8.70 2.11
CA HIS A 499 22.39 -9.46 1.44
C HIS A 499 22.94 -10.59 2.31
N GLY A 500 22.95 -10.41 3.64
CA GLY A 500 23.33 -11.47 4.60
C GLY A 500 22.34 -12.64 4.59
N MET A 501 21.04 -12.34 4.61
CA MET A 501 19.98 -13.35 4.51
C MET A 501 19.98 -14.03 3.13
N TYR A 502 20.18 -13.26 2.05
CA TYR A 502 20.30 -13.80 0.69
C TYR A 502 21.45 -14.81 0.58
N ARG A 503 22.68 -14.45 1.03
CA ARG A 503 23.82 -15.38 1.05
C ARG A 503 23.53 -16.62 1.88
N PHE A 504 22.92 -16.45 3.04
CA PHE A 504 22.52 -17.58 3.88
C PHE A 504 21.60 -18.55 3.11
N LEU A 505 20.58 -18.04 2.44
CA LEU A 505 19.65 -18.88 1.66
C LEU A 505 20.34 -19.53 0.46
N LYS A 506 21.11 -18.78 -0.31
CA LYS A 506 21.71 -19.26 -1.57
C LYS A 506 22.95 -20.10 -1.36
N GLU A 507 23.87 -19.67 -0.47
CA GLU A 507 25.18 -20.28 -0.33
C GLU A 507 25.23 -21.33 0.79
N GLU A 508 24.59 -21.05 1.94
CA GLU A 508 24.62 -22.01 3.06
C GLU A 508 23.52 -23.08 2.93
N LEU A 509 22.28 -22.70 2.56
CA LEU A 509 21.18 -23.66 2.40
C LEU A 509 21.06 -24.23 0.98
N GLY A 510 21.67 -23.62 -0.03
CA GLY A 510 21.65 -24.07 -1.40
C GLY A 510 20.28 -23.90 -2.10
N VAL A 511 19.49 -22.89 -1.73
CA VAL A 511 18.15 -22.63 -2.30
C VAL A 511 18.27 -22.32 -3.79
N LYS A 512 17.62 -23.14 -4.62
CA LYS A 512 17.58 -22.96 -6.09
C LYS A 512 16.52 -21.98 -6.53
N ALA A 513 15.41 -21.87 -5.79
CA ALA A 513 14.36 -20.90 -6.03
C ALA A 513 14.92 -19.46 -6.07
N LEU A 514 14.22 -18.57 -6.79
CA LEU A 514 14.55 -17.16 -6.83
C LEU A 514 14.22 -16.48 -5.50
N VAL A 515 15.12 -15.62 -5.01
CA VAL A 515 15.00 -14.97 -3.70
C VAL A 515 14.82 -13.47 -3.86
N ALA A 516 13.77 -12.91 -3.23
CA ALA A 516 13.60 -11.47 -3.01
C ALA A 516 13.74 -11.11 -1.53
N GLY A 517 14.08 -9.87 -1.22
CA GLY A 517 14.14 -9.36 0.15
C GLY A 517 12.79 -8.95 0.69
N THR A 518 12.38 -7.76 0.31
CA THR A 518 11.08 -7.14 0.62
C THR A 518 10.60 -6.30 -0.58
N GLN A 519 9.43 -5.70 -0.46
CA GLN A 519 8.84 -4.91 -1.53
C GLN A 519 9.53 -3.56 -1.69
N LEU A 520 9.67 -3.12 -2.94
CA LEU A 520 10.13 -1.77 -3.24
C LEU A 520 9.24 -0.72 -2.56
N SER A 521 9.81 0.45 -2.31
CA SER A 521 9.27 1.56 -1.53
C SER A 521 9.36 1.38 -0.01
N TYR A 522 9.39 0.16 0.52
CA TYR A 522 9.80 -0.08 1.91
C TYR A 522 11.32 0.06 2.03
N SER A 523 12.05 -0.60 1.14
CA SER A 523 13.52 -0.63 1.06
C SER A 523 14.03 0.11 -0.18
N PRO A 524 15.23 0.71 -0.14
CA PRO A 524 15.87 1.34 -1.31
C PRO A 524 16.09 0.37 -2.47
N ALA A 525 15.90 0.87 -3.69
CA ALA A 525 15.95 0.04 -4.90
C ALA A 525 17.32 -0.60 -5.14
N HIS A 526 18.43 0.13 -4.89
CA HIS A 526 19.78 -0.42 -5.05
C HIS A 526 20.12 -1.53 -4.05
N ILE A 527 19.46 -1.58 -2.91
CA ILE A 527 19.61 -2.69 -1.95
C ILE A 527 18.91 -3.93 -2.51
N GLN A 528 17.64 -3.79 -2.89
CA GLN A 528 16.82 -4.92 -3.34
C GLN A 528 17.28 -5.48 -4.70
N ALA A 529 17.85 -4.63 -5.57
CA ALA A 529 18.42 -5.07 -6.86
C ALA A 529 19.70 -5.93 -6.71
N GLY A 530 20.19 -6.12 -5.51
CA GLY A 530 21.27 -7.07 -5.19
C GLY A 530 20.78 -8.52 -5.01
N LEU A 531 19.46 -8.78 -5.10
CA LEU A 531 18.85 -10.10 -4.99
C LEU A 531 18.38 -10.59 -6.37
N ASP A 532 17.66 -11.72 -6.45
CA ASP A 532 17.35 -12.34 -7.74
C ASP A 532 16.26 -11.60 -8.53
N TYR A 533 15.24 -11.06 -7.85
CA TYR A 533 14.12 -10.35 -8.49
C TYR A 533 13.56 -9.26 -7.57
N ILE A 534 12.73 -8.40 -8.14
CA ILE A 534 12.10 -7.25 -7.48
C ILE A 534 10.61 -7.49 -7.34
N ASP A 535 10.08 -7.16 -6.18
CA ASP A 535 8.66 -7.23 -5.89
C ASP A 535 8.08 -5.87 -5.44
N ALA A 536 6.78 -5.66 -5.66
CA ALA A 536 6.06 -4.48 -5.21
C ALA A 536 4.61 -4.82 -4.85
N HIS A 537 4.01 -3.99 -4.01
CA HIS A 537 2.60 -4.09 -3.62
C HIS A 537 1.85 -2.83 -3.98
N SER A 538 0.57 -2.97 -4.28
CA SER A 538 -0.34 -1.84 -4.38
C SER A 538 -1.80 -2.30 -4.29
N TYR A 539 -2.65 -1.42 -3.75
CA TYR A 539 -4.09 -1.61 -3.68
C TYR A 539 -4.80 -0.38 -4.23
N TRP A 540 -5.96 -0.58 -4.85
CA TRP A 540 -6.84 0.52 -5.14
C TRP A 540 -7.72 0.80 -3.92
N HIS A 541 -7.44 1.89 -3.19
CA HIS A 541 -8.14 2.30 -1.98
C HIS A 541 -8.18 1.26 -0.85
N HIS A 542 -7.01 0.94 -0.29
CA HIS A 542 -6.93 0.11 0.93
C HIS A 542 -7.88 0.63 2.01
N PRO A 543 -8.58 -0.26 2.77
CA PRO A 543 -9.44 0.15 3.87
C PRO A 543 -8.72 1.02 4.88
N ALA A 544 -9.34 2.13 5.27
CA ALA A 544 -8.81 3.06 6.26
C ALA A 544 -9.52 2.87 7.61
N PHE A 545 -8.74 2.91 8.69
CA PHE A 545 -9.20 2.72 10.07
C PHE A 545 -8.83 3.94 10.91
N PRO A 546 -9.73 4.94 11.06
CA PRO A 546 -9.42 6.18 11.77
C PRO A 546 -9.05 6.02 13.25
N GLY A 547 -9.45 4.90 13.87
CA GLY A 547 -9.15 4.55 15.25
C GLY A 547 -8.22 3.35 15.36
N ARG A 548 -8.70 2.30 16.05
CA ARG A 548 -7.98 1.03 16.15
C ARG A 548 -7.90 0.34 14.78
N ARG A 549 -6.71 -0.10 14.42
CA ARG A 549 -6.50 -0.86 13.18
C ARG A 549 -7.37 -2.14 13.17
N TRP A 550 -8.01 -2.43 12.05
CA TRP A 550 -8.94 -3.55 11.84
C TRP A 550 -10.18 -3.52 12.75
N ASP A 551 -10.61 -2.31 13.17
CA ASP A 551 -11.85 -2.15 13.92
C ASP A 551 -13.05 -2.38 12.97
N PRO A 552 -13.90 -3.42 13.20
CA PRO A 552 -15.00 -3.75 12.28
C PRO A 552 -16.12 -2.70 12.29
N GLN A 553 -16.14 -1.77 13.26
CA GLN A 553 -17.14 -0.73 13.38
C GLN A 553 -16.68 0.63 12.86
N ASN A 554 -15.36 0.88 12.76
CA ASN A 554 -14.81 2.19 12.42
C ASN A 554 -13.77 2.10 11.30
N TRP A 555 -14.28 1.95 10.09
CA TRP A 555 -13.47 1.89 8.86
C TRP A 555 -14.25 2.45 7.67
N TYR A 556 -13.53 2.75 6.60
CA TYR A 556 -14.12 3.10 5.31
C TYR A 556 -13.21 2.68 4.15
N VAL A 557 -13.79 2.61 2.96
CA VAL A 557 -13.09 2.59 1.67
C VAL A 557 -13.57 3.75 0.81
N HIS A 558 -12.77 4.15 -0.17
CA HIS A 558 -13.23 5.05 -1.22
C HIS A 558 -13.90 4.25 -2.33
N ASN A 559 -15.18 4.46 -2.57
CA ASN A 559 -15.96 3.79 -3.61
C ASN A 559 -15.79 4.52 -4.94
N ALA A 560 -14.58 4.51 -5.47
CA ALA A 560 -14.20 5.19 -6.70
C ALA A 560 -13.73 4.19 -7.75
N ALA A 561 -14.11 4.43 -9.02
CA ALA A 561 -13.67 3.62 -10.15
C ALA A 561 -12.24 4.05 -10.57
N LEU A 562 -11.33 3.09 -10.72
CA LEU A 562 -9.95 3.34 -11.18
C LEU A 562 -9.94 3.93 -12.60
N VAL A 563 -10.88 3.56 -13.45
CA VAL A 563 -10.98 4.09 -14.82
C VAL A 563 -11.11 5.62 -14.89
N ASN A 564 -11.58 6.29 -13.83
CA ASN A 564 -11.62 7.76 -13.74
C ASN A 564 -10.30 8.40 -13.26
N SER A 565 -9.32 7.60 -12.88
CA SER A 565 -8.04 8.06 -12.34
C SER A 565 -6.89 7.53 -13.20
N PRO A 566 -6.58 8.18 -14.33
CA PRO A 566 -5.61 7.65 -15.29
C PRO A 566 -4.27 7.37 -14.61
N GLY A 567 -3.77 6.18 -14.87
CA GLY A 567 -2.57 5.66 -14.20
C GLY A 567 -2.83 5.13 -12.79
N GLY A 568 -3.42 5.90 -11.91
CA GLY A 568 -3.72 5.50 -10.54
C GLY A 568 -2.59 4.69 -9.88
N THR A 569 -2.96 3.56 -9.26
CA THR A 569 -1.99 2.63 -8.67
C THR A 569 -1.13 1.89 -9.70
N LEU A 570 -1.61 1.72 -10.95
CA LEU A 570 -0.91 0.98 -12.00
C LEU A 570 0.34 1.72 -12.49
N SER A 571 0.23 3.02 -12.77
CA SER A 571 1.40 3.84 -13.16
C SER A 571 2.42 3.93 -12.03
N ARG A 572 1.99 3.94 -10.77
CA ARG A 572 2.89 3.92 -9.61
C ARG A 572 3.71 2.63 -9.56
N LEU A 573 3.07 1.48 -9.77
CA LEU A 573 3.77 0.18 -9.85
C LEU A 573 4.79 0.16 -10.99
N ALA A 574 4.43 0.68 -12.18
CA ALA A 574 5.36 0.78 -13.30
C ALA A 574 6.54 1.72 -13.00
N ALA A 575 6.30 2.82 -12.30
CA ALA A 575 7.32 3.82 -11.97
C ALA A 575 8.38 3.33 -10.97
N THR A 576 8.18 2.19 -10.32
CA THR A 576 9.15 1.56 -9.41
C THR A 576 9.83 0.33 -10.01
N ARG A 577 9.34 -0.21 -11.14
CA ARG A 577 9.96 -1.35 -11.81
C ARG A 577 11.44 -1.06 -12.13
N VAL A 578 12.33 -2.04 -11.90
CA VAL A 578 13.76 -1.90 -12.17
C VAL A 578 14.10 -2.52 -13.53
N ALA A 579 14.75 -1.75 -14.40
CA ALA A 579 15.20 -2.23 -15.70
C ALA A 579 16.27 -3.32 -15.55
N GLY A 580 16.14 -4.40 -16.31
CA GLY A 580 17.07 -5.53 -16.26
C GLY A 580 16.84 -6.50 -15.10
N MET A 581 15.80 -6.30 -14.29
CA MET A 581 15.37 -7.23 -13.23
C MET A 581 14.02 -7.85 -13.59
N ALA A 582 13.79 -9.09 -13.20
CA ALA A 582 12.43 -9.65 -13.18
C ALA A 582 11.59 -8.92 -12.13
N TYR A 583 10.32 -8.68 -12.46
CA TYR A 583 9.46 -7.84 -11.63
C TYR A 583 8.11 -8.51 -11.37
N THR A 584 7.75 -8.60 -10.10
CA THR A 584 6.47 -9.11 -9.64
C THR A 584 5.67 -8.06 -8.88
N VAL A 585 4.35 -8.24 -8.85
CA VAL A 585 3.43 -7.54 -7.96
C VAL A 585 2.71 -8.62 -7.16
N SER A 586 3.25 -8.94 -5.98
CA SER A 586 2.77 -10.08 -5.19
C SER A 586 1.52 -9.79 -4.37
N GLU A 587 1.07 -8.51 -4.31
CA GLU A 587 -0.20 -8.13 -3.72
C GLU A 587 -0.89 -7.03 -4.52
N TYR A 588 -2.10 -7.34 -5.03
CA TYR A 588 -2.98 -6.37 -5.67
C TYR A 588 -4.45 -6.73 -5.46
N ASN A 589 -5.28 -5.75 -5.12
CA ASN A 589 -6.73 -5.92 -5.06
C ASN A 589 -7.46 -4.57 -5.11
N HIS A 590 -8.74 -4.64 -5.48
CA HIS A 590 -9.77 -3.64 -5.20
C HIS A 590 -10.61 -4.18 -4.03
N PRO A 591 -10.41 -3.71 -2.80
CA PRO A 591 -11.06 -4.32 -1.64
C PRO A 591 -12.57 -4.15 -1.67
N ALA A 592 -13.29 -5.17 -1.21
CA ALA A 592 -14.72 -5.03 -0.97
C ALA A 592 -14.97 -4.00 0.16
N PRO A 593 -16.03 -3.18 0.10
CA PRO A 593 -17.16 -3.25 -0.81
C PRO A 593 -17.11 -2.24 -1.97
N ILE A 594 -15.94 -1.99 -2.56
CA ILE A 594 -15.85 -1.13 -3.75
C ILE A 594 -16.73 -1.73 -4.86
N GLN A 595 -17.73 -0.97 -5.32
CA GLN A 595 -18.73 -1.44 -6.28
C GLN A 595 -18.18 -1.63 -7.70
N TYR A 596 -17.03 -0.99 -8.00
CA TYR A 596 -16.31 -1.07 -9.28
C TYR A 596 -15.21 -2.15 -9.30
N ALA A 597 -15.21 -3.08 -8.35
CA ALA A 597 -14.10 -4.02 -8.14
C ALA A 597 -13.80 -4.94 -9.34
N ALA A 598 -14.76 -5.17 -10.24
CA ALA A 598 -14.57 -5.99 -11.43
C ALA A 598 -13.59 -5.41 -12.47
N GLU A 599 -13.22 -4.12 -12.38
CA GLU A 599 -12.20 -3.51 -13.23
C GLU A 599 -10.78 -3.96 -12.84
N GLY A 600 -10.55 -4.29 -11.56
CA GLY A 600 -9.23 -4.37 -10.95
C GLY A 600 -8.30 -5.40 -11.61
N PHE A 601 -8.69 -6.67 -11.63
CA PHE A 601 -7.83 -7.72 -12.19
C PHE A 601 -7.73 -7.68 -13.71
N PRO A 602 -8.79 -7.41 -14.48
CA PRO A 602 -8.65 -7.22 -15.93
C PRO A 602 -7.73 -6.08 -16.31
N MET A 603 -7.81 -4.93 -15.61
CA MET A 603 -6.93 -3.80 -15.90
C MET A 603 -5.47 -4.10 -15.57
N ILE A 604 -5.17 -4.68 -14.40
CA ILE A 604 -3.77 -4.99 -14.06
C ILE A 604 -3.20 -6.12 -14.92
N ALA A 605 -3.99 -7.11 -15.33
CA ALA A 605 -3.55 -8.18 -16.21
C ALA A 605 -3.13 -7.62 -17.59
N ALA A 606 -3.98 -6.76 -18.18
CA ALA A 606 -3.66 -6.10 -19.45
C ALA A 606 -2.47 -5.15 -19.33
N PHE A 607 -2.49 -4.30 -18.30
CA PHE A 607 -1.44 -3.31 -18.08
C PHE A 607 -0.09 -3.98 -17.76
N GLY A 608 -0.05 -4.99 -16.88
CA GLY A 608 1.16 -5.72 -16.55
C GLY A 608 1.74 -6.49 -17.74
N ALA A 609 0.88 -7.08 -18.60
CA ALA A 609 1.34 -7.68 -19.83
C ALA A 609 1.98 -6.64 -20.77
N PHE A 610 1.35 -5.47 -20.91
CA PHE A 610 1.87 -4.34 -21.68
C PHE A 610 3.17 -3.80 -21.07
N GLN A 611 3.24 -3.63 -19.75
CA GLN A 611 4.44 -3.21 -19.03
C GLN A 611 5.52 -4.31 -18.97
N HIS A 612 5.24 -5.47 -19.53
CA HIS A 612 6.16 -6.60 -19.55
C HIS A 612 6.61 -7.04 -18.15
N TRP A 613 5.66 -7.11 -17.20
CA TRP A 613 5.89 -7.68 -15.87
C TRP A 613 5.96 -9.20 -15.92
N ASP A 614 6.59 -9.79 -14.90
CA ASP A 614 6.82 -11.23 -14.84
C ASP A 614 5.80 -11.95 -13.96
N GLY A 615 5.26 -11.26 -12.93
CA GLY A 615 4.26 -11.86 -12.04
C GLY A 615 3.27 -10.85 -11.49
N ILE A 616 2.01 -11.29 -11.31
CA ILE A 616 0.94 -10.52 -10.66
C ILE A 616 0.15 -11.49 -9.80
N TYR A 617 -0.10 -11.12 -8.54
CA TYR A 617 -0.85 -11.95 -7.61
C TYR A 617 -2.05 -11.18 -7.04
N SER A 618 -3.20 -11.83 -7.05
CA SER A 618 -4.36 -11.34 -6.31
C SER A 618 -4.15 -11.49 -4.80
N PHE A 619 -4.46 -10.46 -4.01
CA PHE A 619 -4.44 -10.52 -2.56
C PHE A 619 -5.88 -10.41 -2.01
N ALA A 620 -6.47 -11.50 -1.53
CA ALA A 620 -5.97 -12.85 -1.47
C ALA A 620 -7.08 -13.83 -1.90
N TYR A 621 -6.74 -15.05 -2.22
CA TYR A 621 -7.78 -16.06 -2.46
C TYR A 621 -8.52 -16.35 -1.15
N ASN A 622 -7.81 -16.62 -0.04
CA ASN A 622 -8.39 -16.99 1.24
C ASN A 622 -7.47 -16.68 2.43
N HIS A 623 -8.06 -16.21 3.54
CA HIS A 623 -7.35 -15.95 4.82
C HIS A 623 -7.66 -16.96 5.92
N ASN A 624 -8.59 -17.88 5.73
CA ASN A 624 -9.10 -18.74 6.79
C ASN A 624 -9.35 -20.18 6.32
N THR A 625 -9.94 -21.01 7.18
CA THR A 625 -10.24 -22.42 6.86
C THR A 625 -11.52 -22.63 6.06
N ASN A 626 -12.36 -21.59 5.89
CA ASN A 626 -13.55 -21.66 5.05
C ASN A 626 -13.18 -21.38 3.59
N PHE A 627 -13.10 -22.38 2.75
CA PHE A 627 -12.77 -22.26 1.34
C PHE A 627 -14.00 -22.08 0.43
N GLU A 628 -15.18 -22.36 0.93
CA GLU A 628 -16.42 -22.42 0.13
C GLU A 628 -17.55 -21.54 0.68
N PRO A 629 -17.29 -20.27 1.02
CA PRO A 629 -18.36 -19.37 1.43
C PRO A 629 -19.27 -19.06 0.24
N ARG A 630 -20.54 -18.77 0.53
CA ARG A 630 -21.53 -18.36 -0.46
C ARG A 630 -21.82 -16.87 -0.41
N ARG A 631 -20.93 -16.10 0.24
CA ARG A 631 -20.97 -14.65 0.37
C ARG A 631 -19.55 -14.07 0.35
N ILE A 632 -19.43 -12.80 0.03
CA ILE A 632 -18.16 -12.06 0.14
C ILE A 632 -17.85 -11.87 1.63
N GLU A 633 -16.67 -12.35 2.05
CA GLU A 633 -16.19 -12.30 3.43
C GLU A 633 -14.99 -11.37 3.57
N GLY A 634 -15.19 -10.21 4.19
CA GLY A 634 -14.11 -9.24 4.42
C GLY A 634 -13.64 -8.51 3.16
N PHE A 635 -12.56 -7.77 3.29
CA PHE A 635 -12.10 -6.81 2.30
C PHE A 635 -11.43 -7.47 1.09
N PHE A 636 -10.64 -8.51 1.30
CA PHE A 636 -9.66 -8.98 0.32
C PHE A 636 -9.93 -10.36 -0.25
N ASP A 637 -10.67 -11.23 0.43
CA ASP A 637 -10.93 -12.59 -0.04
C ASP A 637 -11.75 -12.59 -1.33
N ILE A 638 -11.21 -13.25 -2.36
CA ILE A 638 -11.87 -13.32 -3.68
C ILE A 638 -12.64 -14.63 -3.91
N LYS A 639 -12.49 -15.61 -3.04
CA LYS A 639 -13.00 -16.99 -3.18
C LYS A 639 -14.50 -17.09 -3.48
N ALA A 640 -15.29 -16.10 -3.06
CA ALA A 640 -16.74 -16.03 -3.30
C ALA A 640 -17.18 -14.72 -3.96
N ASP A 641 -16.25 -13.95 -4.56
CA ASP A 641 -16.56 -12.69 -5.22
C ASP A 641 -16.68 -12.87 -6.74
N PRO A 642 -17.90 -12.99 -7.30
CA PRO A 642 -18.10 -13.19 -8.73
C PRO A 642 -17.54 -12.04 -9.57
N ALA A 643 -17.56 -10.79 -9.06
CA ALA A 643 -17.01 -9.63 -9.78
C ALA A 643 -15.53 -9.82 -10.15
N LYS A 644 -14.81 -10.59 -9.34
CA LYS A 644 -13.39 -10.87 -9.54
C LYS A 644 -13.13 -12.20 -10.24
N LEU A 645 -13.91 -13.21 -9.94
CA LEU A 645 -13.64 -14.58 -10.41
C LEU A 645 -14.07 -14.81 -11.88
N VAL A 646 -15.16 -14.20 -12.34
CA VAL A 646 -15.70 -14.51 -13.68
C VAL A 646 -14.81 -14.01 -14.81
N HIS A 647 -13.95 -13.01 -14.56
CA HIS A 647 -13.01 -12.46 -15.53
C HIS A 647 -11.63 -13.14 -15.50
N MET A 648 -11.39 -14.12 -14.61
CA MET A 648 -10.08 -14.79 -14.51
C MET A 648 -9.62 -15.45 -15.83
N PRO A 649 -10.49 -16.08 -16.64
CA PRO A 649 -10.08 -16.58 -17.96
C PRO A 649 -9.52 -15.46 -18.86
N ALA A 650 -10.14 -14.27 -18.85
CA ALA A 650 -9.64 -13.13 -19.62
C ALA A 650 -8.31 -12.59 -19.06
N CYS A 651 -8.16 -12.53 -17.74
CA CYS A 651 -6.90 -12.15 -17.11
C CYS A 651 -5.76 -13.10 -17.50
N ALA A 652 -5.99 -14.41 -17.39
CA ALA A 652 -5.03 -15.42 -17.81
C ALA A 652 -4.71 -15.34 -19.31
N ALA A 653 -5.71 -15.10 -20.16
CA ALA A 653 -5.48 -14.92 -21.59
C ALA A 653 -4.58 -13.70 -21.89
N MET A 654 -4.90 -12.56 -21.30
CA MET A 654 -4.13 -11.33 -21.51
C MET A 654 -2.71 -11.44 -20.98
N PHE A 655 -2.52 -12.03 -19.81
CA PHE A 655 -1.24 -12.06 -19.11
C PHE A 655 -0.42 -13.33 -19.36
N LEU A 656 -0.95 -14.54 -19.06
CA LEU A 656 -0.20 -15.80 -19.22
C LEU A 656 -0.06 -16.20 -20.67
N ARG A 657 -1.18 -16.27 -21.40
CA ARG A 657 -1.18 -16.62 -22.83
C ARG A 657 -0.55 -15.53 -23.70
N GLY A 658 -0.41 -14.30 -23.16
CA GLY A 658 0.26 -13.19 -23.80
C GLY A 658 -0.54 -12.55 -24.94
N ASP A 659 -1.88 -12.53 -24.83
CA ASP A 659 -2.72 -11.91 -25.85
C ASP A 659 -2.49 -10.40 -25.94
N VAL A 660 -2.12 -9.75 -24.82
CA VAL A 660 -1.63 -8.37 -24.81
C VAL A 660 -0.12 -8.37 -25.02
N ALA A 661 0.32 -7.73 -26.09
CA ALA A 661 1.73 -7.58 -26.40
C ALA A 661 2.43 -6.58 -25.44
N PRO A 662 3.72 -6.81 -25.12
CA PRO A 662 4.52 -5.86 -24.38
C PRO A 662 4.70 -4.56 -25.17
N ALA A 663 4.91 -3.46 -24.46
CA ALA A 663 5.22 -2.15 -25.04
C ALA A 663 6.41 -2.25 -26.00
N ARG A 664 6.31 -1.51 -27.10
CA ARG A 664 7.36 -1.45 -28.13
C ARG A 664 8.57 -0.65 -27.68
N GLN A 665 8.33 0.37 -26.85
CA GLN A 665 9.36 1.25 -26.29
C GLN A 665 9.40 1.11 -24.77
N LEU A 666 10.62 1.08 -24.20
CA LEU A 666 10.86 1.16 -22.75
C LEU A 666 11.49 2.50 -22.41
N VAL A 667 10.75 3.31 -21.67
CA VAL A 667 11.23 4.57 -21.09
C VAL A 667 11.94 4.26 -19.76
N ARG A 668 13.15 4.83 -19.58
CA ARG A 668 13.99 4.58 -18.40
C ARG A 668 14.24 5.87 -17.63
N ALA A 669 13.93 5.88 -16.35
CA ALA A 669 14.31 6.94 -15.44
C ALA A 669 15.67 6.59 -14.79
N ALA A 670 16.71 7.37 -15.09
CA ALA A 670 18.06 7.13 -14.57
C ALA A 670 18.15 7.47 -13.09
N ILE A 671 18.54 6.49 -12.26
CA ILE A 671 18.74 6.67 -10.81
C ILE A 671 20.08 6.03 -10.45
N SER A 672 21.16 6.82 -10.41
CA SER A 672 22.43 6.34 -9.89
C SER A 672 22.34 6.10 -8.38
N ARG A 673 23.28 5.32 -7.83
CA ARG A 673 23.37 5.08 -6.38
C ARG A 673 23.49 6.39 -5.58
N ASP A 674 24.28 7.33 -6.09
CA ASP A 674 24.44 8.63 -5.44
C ASP A 674 23.16 9.48 -5.51
N ALA A 675 22.43 9.43 -6.62
CA ALA A 675 21.14 10.09 -6.76
C ALA A 675 20.09 9.49 -5.81
N GLU A 676 20.05 8.17 -5.65
CA GLU A 676 19.20 7.51 -4.65
C GLU A 676 19.54 7.97 -3.24
N ARG A 677 20.84 7.94 -2.86
CA ARG A 677 21.28 8.40 -1.53
C ARG A 677 20.97 9.86 -1.29
N ALA A 678 21.19 10.72 -2.28
CA ALA A 678 20.84 12.14 -2.18
C ALA A 678 19.34 12.33 -1.96
N LYS A 679 18.48 11.55 -2.66
CA LYS A 679 17.02 11.60 -2.46
C LYS A 679 16.63 11.09 -1.08
N LEU A 680 17.27 10.03 -0.58
CA LEU A 680 17.06 9.54 0.79
C LEU A 680 17.50 10.55 1.85
N HIS A 681 18.61 11.25 1.64
CA HIS A 681 19.05 12.36 2.51
C HIS A 681 18.04 13.51 2.55
N GLU A 682 17.39 13.80 1.42
CA GLU A 682 16.38 14.84 1.30
C GLU A 682 15.05 14.44 1.94
N THR A 683 14.54 13.25 1.59
CA THR A 683 13.16 12.86 1.88
C THR A 683 13.05 11.91 3.07
N THR A 684 14.15 11.29 3.48
CA THR A 684 14.20 10.26 4.53
C THR A 684 13.24 9.09 4.30
N SER A 685 12.94 8.77 3.02
CA SER A 685 11.96 7.74 2.68
C SER A 685 12.23 7.08 1.33
N ALA A 686 12.30 5.74 1.32
CA ALA A 686 12.42 4.96 0.10
C ALA A 686 11.18 5.04 -0.81
N TRP A 687 10.02 5.49 -0.29
CA TRP A 687 8.81 5.75 -1.07
C TRP A 687 8.98 6.80 -2.15
N ASN A 688 10.03 7.64 -2.05
CA ASN A 688 10.36 8.65 -3.05
C ASN A 688 11.37 8.17 -4.10
N ILE A 689 11.70 6.87 -4.13
CA ILE A 689 12.57 6.29 -5.15
C ILE A 689 11.68 5.67 -6.26
N HIS A 690 11.26 6.52 -7.17
CA HIS A 690 10.45 6.14 -8.33
C HIS A 690 10.64 7.15 -9.49
N ALA A 691 10.32 6.74 -10.71
CA ALA A 691 10.56 7.53 -11.93
C ALA A 691 10.09 8.98 -11.84
N GLY A 692 8.93 9.24 -11.19
CA GLY A 692 8.36 10.59 -11.04
C GLY A 692 9.25 11.55 -10.25
N GLN A 693 10.03 11.07 -9.30
CA GLN A 693 10.97 11.89 -8.53
C GLN A 693 12.29 12.16 -9.28
N PHE A 694 12.49 11.47 -10.39
CA PHE A 694 13.68 11.58 -11.24
C PHE A 694 13.34 12.05 -12.66
N GLY A 695 12.32 12.90 -12.78
CA GLY A 695 12.02 13.66 -13.98
C GLY A 695 11.23 12.93 -15.07
N VAL A 696 10.68 11.74 -14.80
CA VAL A 696 9.84 11.01 -15.75
C VAL A 696 8.41 10.89 -15.22
N ASP A 697 7.44 11.50 -15.92
CA ASP A 697 6.02 11.42 -15.55
C ASP A 697 5.54 9.95 -15.53
N PRO A 698 5.01 9.44 -14.42
CA PRO A 698 4.47 8.07 -14.35
C PRO A 698 3.36 7.77 -15.36
N LEU A 699 2.65 8.77 -15.88
CA LEU A 699 1.62 8.58 -16.92
C LEU A 699 2.17 8.07 -18.25
N VAL A 700 3.46 8.20 -18.48
CA VAL A 700 4.17 7.55 -19.59
C VAL A 700 3.91 6.06 -19.67
N ALA A 701 3.72 5.42 -18.51
CA ALA A 701 3.40 4.00 -18.41
C ALA A 701 2.08 3.61 -19.12
N LEU A 702 1.20 4.58 -19.45
CA LEU A 702 -0.01 4.33 -20.21
C LEU A 702 0.23 4.25 -21.72
N LEU A 703 1.36 4.79 -22.17
CA LEU A 703 1.75 4.88 -23.58
C LEU A 703 2.87 3.89 -23.93
N HIS A 704 3.83 3.72 -23.03
CA HIS A 704 5.06 2.96 -23.21
C HIS A 704 5.38 2.10 -21.98
N GLY A 705 6.34 1.20 -22.10
CA GLY A 705 6.95 0.55 -20.94
C GLY A 705 7.72 1.59 -20.10
N LEU A 706 7.65 1.47 -18.78
CA LEU A 706 8.36 2.35 -17.83
C LEU A 706 9.19 1.52 -16.86
N ALA A 707 10.42 1.98 -16.59
CA ALA A 707 11.27 1.42 -15.53
C ALA A 707 12.25 2.47 -14.98
N ILE A 708 12.73 2.25 -13.75
CA ILE A 708 13.92 2.94 -13.23
C ILE A 708 15.17 2.18 -13.68
N ASP A 709 16.21 2.90 -14.04
CA ASP A 709 17.52 2.34 -14.44
C ASP A 709 18.54 2.65 -13.34
N LEU A 710 18.97 1.62 -12.63
CA LEU A 710 19.91 1.73 -11.52
C LEU A 710 21.38 1.73 -11.95
N LYS A 711 21.65 1.46 -13.24
CA LYS A 711 22.98 1.50 -13.86
C LYS A 711 22.92 2.38 -15.10
N PRO A 712 22.52 3.66 -14.95
CA PRO A 712 22.35 4.53 -16.11
C PRO A 712 23.69 4.79 -16.79
N ASP A 713 23.66 4.87 -18.12
CA ASP A 713 24.73 5.47 -18.88
C ASP A 713 24.79 6.97 -18.52
N ALA A 714 25.98 7.49 -18.24
CA ALA A 714 26.18 8.88 -17.87
C ALA A 714 25.70 9.90 -18.95
N SER A 715 25.52 9.42 -20.20
CA SER A 715 25.02 10.21 -21.31
C SER A 715 23.51 10.14 -21.53
N ALA A 716 22.78 9.32 -20.76
CA ALA A 716 21.35 9.12 -20.94
C ALA A 716 20.56 10.38 -20.60
N LYS A 717 19.99 11.02 -21.63
CA LYS A 717 19.05 12.14 -21.45
C LYS A 717 17.66 11.60 -21.11
N PRO A 718 16.91 12.27 -20.21
CA PRO A 718 15.51 11.92 -19.99
C PRO A 718 14.76 12.02 -21.33
N PRO A 719 13.92 11.02 -21.68
CA PRO A 719 13.15 11.08 -22.91
C PRO A 719 12.18 12.27 -22.87
N HIS A 720 12.10 13.00 -23.98
CA HIS A 720 11.05 13.99 -24.16
C HIS A 720 9.72 13.26 -24.36
N ILE A 721 8.73 13.58 -23.54
CA ILE A 721 7.41 12.97 -23.59
C ILE A 721 6.42 14.08 -23.90
N GLU A 722 5.65 13.90 -24.96
CA GLU A 722 4.56 14.79 -25.28
C GLU A 722 3.53 14.81 -24.14
N LYS A 723 2.99 16.00 -23.85
CA LYS A 723 1.91 16.12 -22.85
C LYS A 723 0.74 15.23 -23.29
N THR A 724 0.38 14.29 -22.44
CA THR A 724 -0.75 13.39 -22.68
C THR A 724 -2.07 14.17 -22.54
N GLY A 725 -2.99 13.95 -23.46
CA GLY A 725 -4.37 14.41 -23.36
C GLY A 725 -5.19 13.56 -22.38
N ALA A 726 -6.51 13.62 -22.50
CA ALA A 726 -7.43 12.81 -21.71
C ALA A 726 -7.66 11.38 -22.28
N VAL A 727 -6.97 11.03 -23.36
CA VAL A 727 -7.03 9.71 -24.02
C VAL A 727 -5.64 9.15 -24.16
N PHE A 728 -5.42 7.99 -23.56
CA PHE A 728 -4.16 7.27 -23.59
C PHE A 728 -4.30 6.03 -24.46
N LEU A 729 -3.51 5.96 -25.53
CA LEU A 729 -3.43 4.79 -26.41
C LEU A 729 -2.02 4.19 -26.30
N SER A 730 -1.94 2.91 -25.90
CA SER A 730 -0.65 2.21 -25.84
C SER A 730 0.07 2.21 -27.18
N ASP A 731 1.42 2.19 -27.20
CA ASP A 731 2.22 2.14 -28.44
C ASP A 731 1.99 0.88 -29.27
N THR A 732 1.39 -0.15 -28.68
CA THR A 732 0.91 -1.35 -29.39
C THR A 732 -0.46 -1.13 -30.06
N GLY A 733 -1.19 -0.07 -29.71
CA GLY A 733 -2.56 0.17 -30.15
C GLY A 733 -3.62 -0.75 -29.51
N GLN A 734 -3.22 -1.64 -28.60
CA GLN A 734 -4.11 -2.65 -28.03
C GLN A 734 -4.88 -2.19 -26.79
N ILE A 735 -4.35 -1.21 -26.05
CA ILE A 735 -4.96 -0.68 -24.83
C ILE A 735 -5.32 0.77 -25.03
N ARG A 736 -6.57 1.13 -24.72
CA ARG A 736 -7.05 2.51 -24.67
C ARG A 736 -7.64 2.81 -23.29
N TRP A 737 -7.16 3.88 -22.69
CA TRP A 737 -7.74 4.45 -21.46
C TRP A 737 -8.22 5.86 -21.76
N ASP A 738 -9.51 6.11 -21.60
CA ASP A 738 -10.16 7.35 -22.00
C ASP A 738 -10.87 7.99 -20.82
N VAL A 739 -10.45 9.20 -20.44
CA VAL A 739 -11.05 10.03 -19.39
C VAL A 739 -11.49 11.38 -19.93
N SER A 740 -11.74 11.47 -21.24
CA SER A 740 -12.15 12.72 -21.91
C SER A 740 -13.51 13.25 -21.41
N GLN A 741 -14.33 12.35 -20.87
CA GLN A 741 -15.58 12.74 -20.20
C GLN A 741 -15.42 12.64 -18.68
N PRO A 742 -15.49 13.77 -17.94
CA PRO A 742 -15.40 13.75 -16.50
C PRO A 742 -16.36 12.78 -15.83
N GLY A 743 -15.84 11.89 -14.96
CA GLY A 743 -16.62 10.86 -14.30
C GLY A 743 -17.20 9.79 -15.24
N GLY A 744 -16.77 9.74 -16.50
CA GLY A 744 -17.23 8.79 -17.53
C GLY A 744 -16.08 8.00 -18.17
N GLY A 745 -15.00 7.78 -17.41
CA GLY A 745 -13.82 7.07 -17.86
C GLY A 745 -14.11 5.61 -18.23
N TYR A 746 -13.32 5.09 -19.18
CA TYR A 746 -13.34 3.67 -19.52
C TYR A 746 -11.97 3.20 -19.99
N PHE A 747 -11.77 1.89 -19.92
CA PHE A 747 -10.58 1.20 -20.35
C PHE A 747 -10.95 0.05 -21.28
N THR A 748 -10.27 -0.09 -22.41
CA THR A 748 -10.51 -1.16 -23.37
C THR A 748 -9.23 -1.88 -23.75
N VAL A 749 -9.38 -3.19 -24.03
CA VAL A 749 -8.35 -4.01 -24.68
C VAL A 749 -8.90 -4.57 -25.98
N ASN A 750 -8.11 -4.43 -27.04
CA ASN A 750 -8.43 -4.96 -28.34
C ASN A 750 -7.24 -5.78 -28.88
N THR A 751 -7.33 -7.08 -28.76
CA THR A 751 -6.36 -8.03 -29.34
C THR A 751 -7.08 -9.01 -30.27
N PRO A 752 -6.37 -9.79 -31.09
CA PRO A 752 -7.04 -10.78 -31.97
C PRO A 752 -7.89 -11.81 -31.20
N ARG A 753 -7.52 -12.17 -29.96
CA ARG A 753 -8.14 -13.27 -29.20
C ARG A 753 -8.81 -12.86 -27.91
N THR A 754 -8.59 -11.63 -27.43
CA THR A 754 -9.22 -11.12 -26.21
C THR A 754 -9.70 -9.69 -26.42
N LYS A 755 -10.96 -9.44 -26.03
CA LYS A 755 -11.56 -8.11 -25.97
C LYS A 755 -11.97 -7.82 -24.53
N LEU A 756 -11.75 -6.59 -24.09
CA LEU A 756 -12.17 -6.10 -22.79
C LEU A 756 -12.73 -4.70 -22.90
N PHE A 757 -13.82 -4.48 -22.20
CA PHE A 757 -14.33 -3.16 -21.82
C PHE A 757 -14.51 -3.14 -20.30
N THR A 758 -14.09 -2.08 -19.64
CA THR A 758 -14.46 -1.77 -18.26
C THR A 758 -14.58 -0.27 -18.09
N GLY A 759 -15.66 0.19 -17.46
CA GLY A 759 -15.89 1.60 -17.22
C GLY A 759 -17.35 2.04 -17.35
N PHE A 760 -17.52 3.37 -17.47
CA PHE A 760 -18.83 4.00 -17.56
C PHE A 760 -19.45 3.87 -18.96
N VAL A 761 -20.67 3.35 -19.01
CA VAL A 761 -21.32 2.97 -20.28
C VAL A 761 -21.97 4.16 -21.00
N ARG A 762 -22.70 5.01 -20.30
CA ARG A 762 -23.33 6.26 -20.83
C ARG A 762 -24.00 6.10 -22.19
N GLY A 763 -24.64 4.95 -22.45
CA GLY A 763 -25.32 4.66 -23.71
C GLY A 763 -24.43 4.62 -24.95
N ARG A 764 -23.10 4.46 -24.78
CA ARG A 764 -22.12 4.45 -25.88
C ARG A 764 -21.98 3.07 -26.49
N THR A 765 -21.52 3.05 -27.72
CA THR A 765 -21.07 1.85 -28.43
C THR A 765 -19.54 1.84 -28.45
N PHE A 766 -18.95 0.68 -28.18
CA PHE A 766 -17.51 0.50 -28.07
C PHE A 766 -16.99 -0.42 -29.19
N PRO A 767 -16.30 0.12 -30.21
CA PRO A 767 -15.62 -0.71 -31.22
C PRO A 767 -14.36 -1.34 -30.62
N LEU A 768 -14.30 -2.66 -30.63
CA LEU A 768 -13.16 -3.46 -30.19
C LEU A 768 -12.58 -4.22 -31.39
N GLY A 769 -12.07 -3.47 -32.37
CA GLY A 769 -11.67 -3.99 -33.67
C GLY A 769 -12.87 -4.47 -34.47
N GLU A 770 -12.83 -5.74 -34.85
CA GLU A 770 -13.91 -6.40 -35.62
C GLU A 770 -15.15 -6.71 -34.78
N VAL A 771 -15.05 -6.67 -33.45
CA VAL A 771 -16.18 -6.88 -32.53
C VAL A 771 -16.74 -5.53 -32.08
N MET A 772 -18.08 -5.40 -32.07
CA MET A 772 -18.76 -4.22 -31.57
C MET A 772 -19.50 -4.56 -30.27
N LEU A 773 -19.34 -3.73 -29.26
CA LEU A 773 -20.02 -3.89 -27.98
C LEU A 773 -20.96 -2.71 -27.72
N GLN A 774 -22.25 -2.99 -27.53
CA GLN A 774 -23.26 -2.03 -27.14
C GLN A 774 -23.74 -2.42 -25.76
N ILE A 775 -23.62 -1.54 -24.75
CA ILE A 775 -24.03 -1.83 -23.38
C ILE A 775 -25.22 -0.95 -23.03
N GLY A 776 -26.28 -1.57 -22.54
CA GLY A 776 -27.46 -0.90 -22.06
C GLY A 776 -27.25 -0.23 -20.70
N LYS A 777 -28.34 0.29 -20.13
CA LYS A 777 -28.32 0.94 -18.82
C LYS A 777 -28.05 -0.08 -17.72
N THR A 778 -27.03 0.19 -16.89
CA THR A 778 -26.70 -0.58 -15.68
C THR A 778 -26.97 0.27 -14.42
N ARG A 779 -27.02 -0.37 -13.26
CA ARG A 779 -27.31 0.32 -11.98
C ARG A 779 -26.29 1.38 -11.61
N LEU A 780 -25.01 1.14 -11.94
CA LEU A 780 -23.91 2.06 -11.67
C LEU A 780 -23.53 2.91 -12.89
N ASP A 781 -24.29 2.81 -13.98
CA ASP A 781 -23.88 3.32 -15.31
C ASP A 781 -22.46 2.82 -15.69
N TRP A 782 -22.07 1.66 -15.18
CA TRP A 782 -20.74 1.08 -15.28
C TRP A 782 -20.83 -0.44 -15.44
N ALA A 783 -19.90 -1.03 -16.20
CA ALA A 783 -19.81 -2.47 -16.38
C ALA A 783 -18.38 -2.91 -16.73
N THR A 784 -18.08 -4.19 -16.52
CA THR A 784 -16.93 -4.89 -17.11
C THR A 784 -17.43 -6.03 -18.00
N VAL A 785 -16.99 -6.04 -19.27
CA VAL A 785 -17.31 -7.10 -20.23
C VAL A 785 -16.02 -7.61 -20.86
N SER A 786 -15.79 -8.92 -20.80
CA SER A 786 -14.62 -9.56 -21.41
C SER A 786 -15.03 -10.69 -22.35
N LEU A 787 -14.32 -10.83 -23.47
CA LEU A 787 -14.48 -11.90 -24.45
C LEU A 787 -13.12 -12.57 -24.70
N VAL A 788 -13.08 -13.89 -24.68
CA VAL A 788 -11.87 -14.69 -24.93
C VAL A 788 -12.15 -15.77 -25.94
N ALA A 789 -11.49 -15.72 -27.08
CA ALA A 789 -11.42 -16.86 -28.00
C ALA A 789 -10.49 -17.92 -27.40
N LEU A 790 -11.05 -19.07 -27.03
CA LEU A 790 -10.30 -20.12 -26.30
C LEU A 790 -9.43 -20.95 -27.26
N ASP A 791 -10.02 -21.42 -28.33
CA ASP A 791 -9.44 -22.39 -29.27
C ASP A 791 -9.04 -21.72 -30.60
N ALA A 792 -9.68 -20.59 -30.92
CA ALA A 792 -9.59 -19.95 -32.23
C ALA A 792 -8.40 -18.99 -32.33
N LYS A 793 -8.08 -18.61 -33.57
CA LYS A 793 -7.10 -17.56 -33.88
C LYS A 793 -7.66 -16.14 -33.72
N GLY A 794 -9.00 -16.01 -33.73
CA GLY A 794 -9.73 -14.77 -33.64
C GLY A 794 -11.24 -15.00 -33.46
N PHE A 795 -12.04 -13.91 -33.57
CA PHE A 795 -13.49 -13.93 -33.42
C PHE A 795 -14.24 -14.21 -34.75
N ASP A 796 -13.53 -14.38 -35.82
CA ASP A 796 -13.99 -14.73 -37.15
C ASP A 796 -13.76 -16.22 -37.53
N ALA A 797 -12.95 -16.92 -36.71
CA ALA A 797 -12.55 -18.29 -36.93
C ALA A 797 -13.42 -19.27 -36.11
N PRO A 798 -13.60 -20.51 -36.58
CA PRO A 798 -14.26 -21.57 -35.83
C PRO A 798 -13.60 -21.79 -34.47
N GLY A 799 -14.42 -21.93 -33.41
CA GLY A 799 -13.92 -22.11 -32.04
C GLY A 799 -14.91 -21.66 -30.98
N ARG A 800 -14.50 -21.70 -29.74
CA ARG A 800 -15.29 -21.28 -28.58
C ARG A 800 -14.84 -19.93 -28.06
N VAL A 801 -15.81 -19.08 -27.75
CA VAL A 801 -15.60 -17.78 -27.13
C VAL A 801 -16.32 -17.76 -25.78
N VAL A 802 -15.59 -17.56 -24.69
CA VAL A 802 -16.19 -17.31 -23.38
C VAL A 802 -16.39 -15.81 -23.20
N VAL A 803 -17.57 -15.44 -22.72
CA VAL A 803 -17.95 -14.05 -22.40
C VAL A 803 -18.26 -13.95 -20.92
N ALA A 804 -17.74 -12.94 -20.26
CA ALA A 804 -18.12 -12.59 -18.90
C ALA A 804 -18.58 -11.13 -18.85
N ALA A 805 -19.68 -10.86 -18.11
CA ALA A 805 -20.23 -9.52 -17.97
C ALA A 805 -20.67 -9.27 -16.53
N THR A 806 -20.17 -8.21 -15.90
CA THR A 806 -20.47 -7.83 -14.52
C THR A 806 -20.84 -6.36 -14.40
N GLY A 807 -21.91 -6.08 -13.67
CA GLY A 807 -22.29 -4.78 -13.14
C GLY A 807 -22.14 -4.78 -11.61
N LEU A 808 -23.18 -4.37 -10.88
CA LEU A 808 -23.21 -4.38 -9.42
C LEU A 808 -23.19 -5.82 -8.89
N VAL A 809 -22.29 -6.03 -7.88
CA VAL A 809 -22.20 -7.28 -7.11
C VAL A 809 -22.17 -6.94 -5.63
N GLN A 810 -23.00 -7.61 -4.83
CA GLN A 810 -23.08 -7.43 -3.38
C GLN A 810 -23.68 -8.64 -2.68
N ASN A 811 -23.47 -8.77 -1.37
CA ASN A 811 -24.20 -9.77 -0.60
C ASN A 811 -25.66 -9.42 -0.42
N ALA A 812 -26.53 -10.40 -0.29
CA ALA A 812 -27.94 -10.16 0.07
C ALA A 812 -28.00 -9.44 1.43
N GLY A 813 -28.83 -8.39 1.49
CA GLY A 813 -28.99 -7.59 2.70
C GLY A 813 -27.79 -6.74 3.13
N ALA A 814 -26.73 -6.63 2.34
CA ALA A 814 -25.63 -5.72 2.60
C ALA A 814 -26.10 -4.26 2.62
N LYS A 815 -25.62 -3.47 3.59
CA LYS A 815 -26.05 -2.07 3.77
C LYS A 815 -24.84 -1.14 3.65
N LEU A 816 -24.58 -0.68 2.45
CA LEU A 816 -23.53 0.31 2.17
C LEU A 816 -23.97 1.68 2.70
N GLU A 817 -23.16 2.24 3.60
CA GLU A 817 -23.39 3.53 4.26
C GLU A 817 -22.42 4.57 3.69
N PRO A 818 -22.93 5.68 3.09
CA PRO A 818 -22.08 6.78 2.66
C PRO A 818 -21.61 7.61 3.87
N LEU A 819 -20.33 8.01 3.87
CA LEU A 819 -19.69 8.81 4.91
C LEU A 819 -19.27 10.21 4.42
N GLY A 820 -19.80 10.63 3.27
CA GLY A 820 -19.45 11.88 2.59
C GLY A 820 -18.32 11.75 1.58
N GLY A 821 -18.43 12.47 0.47
CA GLY A 821 -17.61 12.27 -0.71
C GLY A 821 -17.82 10.87 -1.28
N ASP A 822 -16.73 10.21 -1.65
CA ASP A 822 -16.72 8.83 -2.14
C ASP A 822 -16.51 7.76 -1.04
N ARG A 823 -16.43 8.18 0.24
CA ARG A 823 -16.19 7.27 1.36
C ARG A 823 -17.45 6.47 1.71
N VAL A 824 -17.28 5.16 1.81
CA VAL A 824 -18.36 4.22 2.16
C VAL A 824 -17.89 3.20 3.19
N THR A 825 -18.84 2.64 3.94
CA THR A 825 -18.60 1.55 4.87
C THR A 825 -19.79 0.59 4.92
N LEU A 826 -19.52 -0.67 5.25
CA LEU A 826 -20.54 -1.62 5.68
C LEU A 826 -20.58 -1.72 7.22
N ARG A 827 -19.59 -1.15 7.91
CA ARG A 827 -19.29 -1.48 9.31
C ARG A 827 -19.25 -2.99 9.46
N ASN A 828 -20.08 -3.60 10.31
CA ASN A 828 -20.24 -5.07 10.36
C ASN A 828 -21.50 -5.59 9.63
N ARG A 829 -22.16 -4.76 8.78
CA ARG A 829 -23.40 -5.10 8.05
C ARG A 829 -23.11 -5.65 6.65
N TRP A 830 -22.21 -6.64 6.58
CA TRP A 830 -21.77 -7.26 5.32
C TRP A 830 -22.89 -8.03 4.58
N GLY A 831 -24.07 -8.21 5.20
CA GLY A 831 -25.15 -9.01 4.66
C GLY A 831 -24.93 -10.52 4.88
N HIS A 832 -25.69 -11.29 4.12
CA HIS A 832 -25.70 -12.74 4.20
C HIS A 832 -25.60 -13.37 2.80
N GLU A 833 -25.56 -14.67 2.71
CA GLU A 833 -25.68 -15.41 1.46
C GLU A 833 -27.09 -15.32 0.87
N PRO A 834 -27.25 -15.40 -0.46
CA PRO A 834 -26.19 -15.53 -1.46
C PRO A 834 -25.59 -14.18 -1.87
N VAL A 835 -24.54 -14.23 -2.69
CA VAL A 835 -24.09 -13.06 -3.45
C VAL A 835 -25.11 -12.79 -4.54
N LEU A 836 -25.51 -11.52 -4.67
CA LEU A 836 -26.44 -11.03 -5.66
C LEU A 836 -25.68 -10.23 -6.74
N CYS A 837 -26.03 -10.50 -8.00
CA CYS A 837 -25.37 -9.93 -9.17
C CYS A 837 -26.36 -9.26 -10.10
N GLU A 838 -25.92 -8.19 -10.76
CA GLU A 838 -26.64 -7.53 -11.85
C GLU A 838 -26.36 -8.26 -13.17
N GLY A 839 -27.42 -8.54 -13.95
CA GLY A 839 -27.30 -8.97 -15.33
C GLY A 839 -27.09 -7.76 -16.24
N VAL A 840 -25.91 -7.66 -16.84
CA VAL A 840 -25.56 -6.55 -17.72
C VAL A 840 -26.29 -6.66 -19.05
N PRO A 841 -27.21 -5.73 -19.40
CA PRO A 841 -27.84 -5.74 -20.72
C PRO A 841 -26.80 -5.27 -21.76
N ALA A 842 -26.45 -6.16 -22.68
CA ALA A 842 -25.48 -5.83 -23.72
C ALA A 842 -25.73 -6.61 -25.01
N ARG A 843 -25.32 -6.02 -26.13
CA ARG A 843 -25.31 -6.65 -27.45
C ARG A 843 -23.86 -6.73 -27.95
N ILE A 844 -23.43 -7.92 -28.27
CA ILE A 844 -22.11 -8.20 -28.85
C ILE A 844 -22.31 -8.56 -30.30
N ILE A 845 -21.69 -7.79 -31.19
CA ILE A 845 -21.81 -8.02 -32.65
C ILE A 845 -20.49 -8.64 -33.10
N LEU A 846 -20.57 -9.92 -33.50
CA LEU A 846 -19.42 -10.70 -34.00
C LEU A 846 -19.26 -10.57 -35.52
N PRO A 847 -18.04 -10.68 -36.07
CA PRO A 847 -17.74 -10.55 -37.48
C PRO A 847 -18.01 -11.85 -38.28
N VAL A 848 -19.07 -12.57 -37.95
CA VAL A 848 -19.46 -13.84 -38.59
C VAL A 848 -20.97 -13.91 -38.82
N PRO A 849 -21.46 -14.64 -39.85
CA PRO A 849 -22.87 -14.81 -40.08
C PRO A 849 -23.60 -15.48 -38.91
N PRO A 850 -24.85 -15.10 -38.61
CA PRO A 850 -25.66 -15.68 -37.52
C PRO A 850 -25.77 -17.20 -37.59
N ALA A 851 -25.91 -17.75 -38.78
CA ALA A 851 -26.02 -19.19 -38.99
C ALA A 851 -24.81 -19.99 -38.53
N ARG A 852 -23.64 -19.33 -38.40
CA ARG A 852 -22.41 -19.93 -37.92
C ARG A 852 -22.23 -19.83 -36.41
N VAL A 853 -23.17 -19.27 -35.66
CA VAL A 853 -23.02 -19.07 -34.22
C VAL A 853 -24.10 -19.78 -33.44
N ARG A 854 -23.68 -20.51 -32.40
CA ARG A 854 -24.56 -20.97 -31.32
C ARG A 854 -24.19 -20.24 -30.06
N PHE A 855 -25.17 -19.76 -29.30
CA PHE A 855 -24.97 -18.96 -28.12
C PHE A 855 -25.64 -19.58 -26.90
N TYR A 856 -24.90 -19.69 -25.81
CA TYR A 856 -25.36 -20.36 -24.60
C TYR A 856 -25.11 -19.49 -23.36
N PRO A 857 -26.12 -19.14 -22.56
CA PRO A 857 -25.92 -18.74 -21.19
C PRO A 857 -25.33 -19.91 -20.39
N LEU A 858 -24.41 -19.65 -19.44
CA LEU A 858 -23.80 -20.69 -18.60
C LEU A 858 -24.33 -20.60 -17.17
N ASP A 859 -24.35 -21.72 -16.46
CA ASP A 859 -24.63 -21.78 -15.03
C ASP A 859 -23.39 -21.39 -14.18
N GLU A 860 -23.52 -21.45 -12.86
CA GLU A 860 -22.47 -21.13 -11.89
C GLU A 860 -21.26 -22.10 -11.95
N SER A 861 -21.47 -23.29 -12.53
CA SER A 861 -20.41 -24.28 -12.81
C SER A 861 -19.76 -24.09 -14.18
N GLY A 862 -20.33 -23.21 -15.04
CA GLY A 862 -19.89 -23.01 -16.42
C GLY A 862 -20.49 -23.98 -17.44
N ASN A 863 -21.53 -24.75 -17.06
CA ASN A 863 -22.24 -25.63 -17.99
C ASN A 863 -23.20 -24.85 -18.86
N ARG A 864 -23.40 -25.29 -20.11
CA ARG A 864 -24.35 -24.69 -21.04
C ARG A 864 -25.79 -24.87 -20.55
N ARG A 865 -26.53 -23.79 -20.50
CA ARG A 865 -27.98 -23.77 -20.42
C ARG A 865 -28.58 -23.88 -21.86
N PRO A 866 -29.91 -23.98 -22.05
CA PRO A 866 -30.51 -23.97 -23.38
C PRO A 866 -30.00 -22.80 -24.22
N ALA A 867 -29.77 -23.05 -25.51
CA ALA A 867 -29.26 -22.07 -26.43
C ALA A 867 -30.17 -20.82 -26.50
N ALA A 868 -29.55 -19.65 -26.47
CA ALA A 868 -30.21 -18.39 -26.70
C ALA A 868 -30.26 -18.03 -28.19
N PRO A 869 -31.25 -17.26 -28.64
CA PRO A 869 -31.31 -16.77 -30.01
C PRO A 869 -30.06 -15.99 -30.42
N VAL A 870 -29.65 -16.12 -31.67
CA VAL A 870 -28.64 -15.28 -32.32
C VAL A 870 -29.37 -14.43 -33.37
N GLU A 871 -29.33 -13.12 -33.20
CA GLU A 871 -29.93 -12.17 -34.13
C GLU A 871 -28.96 -11.84 -35.29
N ALA A 872 -29.50 -11.18 -36.32
CA ALA A 872 -28.72 -10.71 -37.46
C ALA A 872 -28.62 -9.17 -37.47
N ALA A 873 -27.41 -8.68 -37.69
CA ALA A 873 -27.16 -7.29 -38.09
C ALA A 873 -26.45 -7.31 -39.47
N GLY A 874 -27.20 -7.44 -40.52
CA GLY A 874 -26.70 -7.75 -41.86
C GLY A 874 -26.14 -9.18 -41.88
N ASP A 875 -24.85 -9.33 -42.24
CA ASP A 875 -24.10 -10.58 -42.24
C ASP A 875 -23.39 -10.89 -40.93
N ARG A 876 -23.66 -10.13 -39.86
CA ARG A 876 -23.03 -10.23 -38.57
C ARG A 876 -23.93 -10.81 -37.49
N ALA A 877 -23.41 -11.70 -36.68
CA ALA A 877 -24.14 -12.30 -35.58
C ALA A 877 -24.23 -11.33 -34.37
N VAL A 878 -25.42 -11.22 -33.79
CA VAL A 878 -25.67 -10.42 -32.58
C VAL A 878 -26.04 -11.36 -31.43
N LEU A 879 -25.25 -11.26 -30.35
CA LEU A 879 -25.45 -11.98 -29.11
C LEU A 879 -26.04 -11.01 -28.09
N GLU A 880 -27.21 -11.35 -27.55
CA GLU A 880 -27.84 -10.54 -26.50
C GLU A 880 -27.54 -11.10 -25.12
N LEU A 881 -26.97 -10.25 -24.22
CA LEU A 881 -26.75 -10.52 -22.81
C LEU A 881 -27.79 -9.74 -22.00
N GLY A 882 -28.13 -10.26 -20.79
CA GLY A 882 -29.02 -9.50 -19.95
C GLY A 882 -29.58 -10.25 -18.75
N PRO A 883 -30.36 -9.56 -17.90
CA PRO A 883 -30.90 -10.08 -16.65
C PRO A 883 -31.83 -11.30 -16.85
N GLN A 884 -32.46 -11.44 -18.03
CA GLN A 884 -33.30 -12.59 -18.37
C GLN A 884 -32.59 -13.92 -18.27
N PHE A 885 -31.29 -13.96 -18.46
CA PHE A 885 -30.51 -15.17 -18.41
C PHE A 885 -30.02 -15.53 -16.99
N LYS A 886 -30.08 -14.62 -16.03
CA LYS A 886 -29.61 -14.80 -14.64
C LYS A 886 -28.24 -15.46 -14.56
N THR A 887 -27.29 -14.93 -15.31
CA THR A 887 -25.90 -15.39 -15.37
C THR A 887 -24.94 -14.24 -15.64
N LEU A 888 -23.67 -14.46 -15.26
CA LEU A 888 -22.54 -13.57 -15.60
C LEU A 888 -21.70 -14.17 -16.72
N TRP A 889 -21.91 -15.45 -17.10
CA TRP A 889 -21.11 -16.16 -18.08
C TRP A 889 -21.92 -16.63 -19.29
N TYR A 890 -21.30 -16.54 -20.45
CA TYR A 890 -21.87 -17.02 -21.70
C TYR A 890 -20.78 -17.67 -22.55
N GLU A 891 -21.18 -18.57 -23.42
CA GLU A 891 -20.34 -19.17 -24.45
C GLU A 891 -20.94 -18.97 -25.83
N ALA A 892 -20.14 -18.48 -26.77
CA ALA A 892 -20.45 -18.51 -28.17
C ALA A 892 -19.58 -19.57 -28.87
N GLU A 893 -20.20 -20.45 -29.60
CA GLU A 893 -19.56 -21.45 -30.45
C GLU A 893 -19.65 -21.02 -31.89
N ILE A 894 -18.52 -20.72 -32.53
CA ILE A 894 -18.43 -20.35 -33.93
C ILE A 894 -18.17 -21.62 -34.71
N LEU A 895 -19.13 -21.97 -35.57
CA LEU A 895 -19.09 -23.16 -36.41
C LEU A 895 -18.17 -22.94 -37.65
N ARG A 896 -17.80 -24.05 -38.32
CA ARG A 896 -17.02 -24.03 -39.54
C ARG A 896 -17.74 -23.39 -40.72
#